data_e7e1b8b5cf68e81d4aca1f4dd1c7ac41
#
_entry.id   e7e1b8b5cf68e81d4aca1f4dd1c7ac41
#
_cell.length_a   1.000
_cell.length_b   1.000
_cell.length_c   1.000
_cell.angle_alpha   90.00
_cell.angle_beta   90.00
_cell.angle_gamma   90.00
#
_symmetry.space_group_name_H-M   'P 1'
#
loop_
_entity.id
_entity.type
_entity.pdbx_description
1 polymer ?
#
loop_
_entity_poly.entity_id
_entity_poly.type
_entity_poly.pdbx_seq_one_letter_code
_entity_poly.pdbx_strand_id
1 'polypeptide(L)'
;MRFSTRGASIMFRDASVTTFGNKRSALRLILIVGALFVALLSNSFAKDQLVLGVPLEPPNLDPTSGAAAAVDAVVYGNIFEGLTRITQTGDVAPALAESWDAAPDRLSYVFYLRRDVTFHDGTEFDAYDVKFSLDRALAPESSNAQKALLSPISAVDVIDPFTVRLNLRRPSSDLPYYLGWGDAVIVAEESAATNAMNPVGTGPFKYARWRRGDSLTLTRYENYWGGKPQINSVVFKFIGDAAAAFSSMKAGDIDAYPNYPAPENVAEFENDPRFKVIAGASEGKVILAINNRNSPLANRNVRRAISHAIDREAIIDGAMFGFGFPIGSHYTRQSPGYVDLVNRYPNDIEKAKSLLADAGYPNGFALSLRLPPRPYARRAGEIVAAQLAQVGIDVTIENLEWAQWLDQVFKRHEFDLTIVEHIEPMDFGIYARDDYYFGYSNPEYNALVARYEIEVDEKRRAEIIGEIQRILADDAVNGYLLQSARVGIWRADLNGLWVDTPIPANIAANAFFTGSQASVSSQGEVKRGNNFVWVLAAIVVAIFIAVSVIRSMGLVYLLGRVGSHGATLFAASVVIFVLMQIVPGDPAAYMMGLNASPESISALRAQMGLDAPSIVRYFDWIGGVFSGEFGTSYTYQVPVGELIAERLQVSAPLALLAMFISLLIAIPVGVIAASRRGSAIDTGLNAVMQIGIALPNFWIAMLLIIVFSIQLGWFSAGGFVGWDAGFFSALKGLFLPAVALAAPQAAIIARVLRSSLLDVMNEDFIRTARAKGLSWEAALWRHALRNAFIPVLTIIGLQFPFLLAGGIIIENVFSLPGLGRLVFQAITQRDLMVVQSVVFVLVFAVILVTFLIDLAYLVVDPRLRSRIG
;
A
#
# COMPACT_ATOMS: atom_id res chain seq x y z
N MET A 1 -28.55 -83.56 30.96
CA MET A 1 -27.97 -84.09 32.20
C MET A 1 -27.51 -82.91 32.97
N ARG A 2 -28.28 -82.38 33.95
CA ARG A 2 -28.20 -82.70 35.40
C ARG A 2 -26.75 -82.81 35.89
N PHE A 3 -26.24 -81.92 36.76
CA PHE A 3 -26.50 -81.56 38.16
C PHE A 3 -25.53 -80.44 38.54
N SER A 4 -25.99 -79.34 39.19
CA SER A 4 -26.13 -79.16 40.68
C SER A 4 -24.79 -79.22 41.43
N THR A 5 -24.40 -78.31 42.28
CA THR A 5 -24.94 -77.49 43.34
C THR A 5 -23.77 -76.85 44.18
N ARG A 6 -24.07 -75.72 44.80
CA ARG A 6 -23.56 -75.23 46.10
C ARG A 6 -22.05 -74.92 46.23
N GLY A 7 -21.60 -73.87 46.71
CA GLY A 7 -22.08 -72.84 47.58
C GLY A 7 -20.91 -72.30 48.45
N ALA A 8 -20.77 -71.07 48.64
CA ALA A 8 -20.33 -70.47 49.91
C ALA A 8 -20.20 -68.94 49.77
N SER A 9 -21.03 -68.31 50.55
CA SER A 9 -21.00 -66.84 50.80
C SER A 9 -19.73 -66.44 51.53
N ILE A 10 -19.23 -65.22 51.20
CA ILE A 10 -18.71 -64.30 52.20
C ILE A 10 -18.89 -62.87 51.67
N MET A 11 -19.42 -62.03 52.51
CA MET A 11 -19.73 -60.60 52.39
C MET A 11 -18.57 -59.76 51.90
N PHE A 12 -18.85 -58.78 51.01
CA PHE A 12 -18.39 -57.39 51.20
C PHE A 12 -19.50 -56.47 50.71
N ARG A 13 -19.76 -55.49 51.52
CA ARG A 13 -20.80 -54.44 51.42
C ARG A 13 -20.51 -53.45 50.37
N ASP A 14 -21.53 -53.02 49.70
CA ASP A 14 -21.89 -51.67 49.22
C ASP A 14 -20.81 -50.74 48.67
N ALA A 15 -20.81 -50.58 47.34
CA ALA A 15 -20.70 -49.27 46.71
C ALA A 15 -21.56 -49.32 45.42
N SER A 16 -22.79 -48.94 45.58
CA SER A 16 -23.69 -48.67 44.46
C SER A 16 -23.27 -47.41 43.73
N VAL A 17 -22.60 -47.53 42.59
CA VAL A 17 -22.45 -46.49 41.61
C VAL A 17 -23.71 -46.40 40.75
N THR A 18 -24.52 -45.41 41.05
CA THR A 18 -25.64 -44.95 40.23
C THR A 18 -25.14 -44.38 38.90
N THR A 19 -25.14 -45.19 37.83
CA THR A 19 -24.92 -44.77 36.46
C THR A 19 -26.17 -45.09 35.61
N PHE A 20 -27.25 -44.38 35.81
CA PHE A 20 -28.39 -44.31 34.89
C PHE A 20 -29.21 -43.02 35.15
N GLY A 21 -28.64 -41.86 34.89
CA GLY A 21 -29.34 -40.57 35.08
C GLY A 21 -28.94 -39.44 34.12
N ASN A 22 -27.96 -39.62 33.21
CA ASN A 22 -27.38 -38.45 32.53
C ASN A 22 -27.38 -38.44 31.02
N LYS A 23 -27.94 -39.42 30.31
CA LYS A 23 -28.07 -39.35 28.83
C LYS A 23 -29.10 -38.32 28.35
N ARG A 24 -30.18 -38.09 29.10
CA ARG A 24 -31.21 -37.10 28.76
C ARG A 24 -30.78 -35.69 29.12
N SER A 25 -29.94 -35.49 30.16
CA SER A 25 -29.39 -34.19 30.55
C SER A 25 -28.24 -33.76 29.60
N ALA A 26 -27.39 -34.71 29.19
CA ALA A 26 -26.35 -34.46 28.19
C ALA A 26 -26.93 -34.13 26.80
N LEU A 27 -27.97 -34.84 26.39
CA LEU A 27 -28.68 -34.57 25.13
C LEU A 27 -29.41 -33.21 25.17
N ARG A 28 -29.98 -32.83 26.32
CA ARG A 28 -30.56 -31.48 26.51
C ARG A 28 -29.52 -30.40 26.52
N LEU A 29 -28.36 -30.62 27.12
CA LEU A 29 -27.25 -29.66 27.11
C LEU A 29 -26.70 -29.48 25.68
N ILE A 30 -26.51 -30.57 24.92
CA ILE A 30 -26.10 -30.52 23.50
C ILE A 30 -27.15 -29.81 22.65
N LEU A 31 -28.44 -30.05 22.87
CA LEU A 31 -29.53 -29.36 22.16
C LEU A 31 -29.63 -27.88 22.56
N ILE A 32 -29.40 -27.51 23.80
CA ILE A 32 -29.37 -26.14 24.29
C ILE A 32 -28.12 -25.41 23.74
N VAL A 33 -26.95 -26.04 23.79
CA VAL A 33 -25.71 -25.50 23.21
C VAL A 33 -25.84 -25.43 21.68
N GLY A 34 -26.41 -26.40 21.03
CA GLY A 34 -26.75 -26.37 19.58
C GLY A 34 -27.74 -25.26 19.25
N ALA A 35 -28.82 -25.11 20.04
CA ALA A 35 -29.80 -24.02 19.87
C ALA A 35 -29.21 -22.63 20.18
N LEU A 36 -28.35 -22.50 21.19
CA LEU A 36 -27.59 -21.28 21.43
C LEU A 36 -26.60 -20.99 20.29
N PHE A 37 -25.95 -22.01 19.75
CA PHE A 37 -25.04 -21.88 18.62
C PHE A 37 -25.79 -21.50 17.35
N VAL A 38 -26.98 -22.07 17.12
CA VAL A 38 -27.87 -21.71 15.98
C VAL A 38 -28.48 -20.30 16.22
N ALA A 39 -28.83 -19.93 17.44
CA ALA A 39 -29.30 -18.57 17.78
C ALA A 39 -28.19 -17.51 17.66
N LEU A 40 -26.92 -17.89 17.89
CA LEU A 40 -25.76 -17.04 17.65
C LEU A 40 -25.42 -16.90 16.15
N LEU A 41 -25.87 -17.83 15.31
CA LEU A 41 -25.68 -17.78 13.85
C LEU A 41 -26.80 -17.01 13.12
N SER A 42 -27.87 -16.60 13.81
CA SER A 42 -29.06 -16.00 13.17
C SER A 42 -29.13 -14.48 13.30
N ASN A 43 -28.18 -13.80 13.88
CA ASN A 43 -28.12 -12.34 13.86
C ASN A 43 -27.40 -11.88 12.58
N SER A 44 -28.10 -11.90 11.46
CA SER A 44 -27.76 -11.09 10.29
C SER A 44 -27.99 -9.63 10.67
N PHE A 45 -27.04 -9.02 11.40
CA PHE A 45 -27.03 -7.58 11.57
C PHE A 45 -26.83 -6.95 10.19
N ALA A 46 -27.68 -5.98 9.88
CA ALA A 46 -27.47 -5.13 8.71
C ALA A 46 -26.03 -4.59 8.74
N LYS A 47 -25.26 -4.82 7.67
CA LYS A 47 -23.91 -4.30 7.58
C LYS A 47 -23.99 -2.80 7.32
N ASP A 48 -23.51 -2.00 8.28
CA ASP A 48 -23.51 -0.55 8.25
C ASP A 48 -22.11 0.06 8.10
N GLN A 49 -21.10 -0.80 7.99
CA GLN A 49 -19.71 -0.45 7.70
C GLN A 49 -19.34 -0.93 6.30
N LEU A 50 -18.75 -0.05 5.52
CA LEU A 50 -18.16 -0.32 4.21
C LEU A 50 -16.63 -0.40 4.34
N VAL A 51 -16.03 -1.49 3.89
CA VAL A 51 -14.58 -1.68 3.86
C VAL A 51 -14.09 -1.70 2.42
N LEU A 52 -13.33 -0.69 2.01
CA LEU A 52 -12.77 -0.54 0.67
C LEU A 52 -11.28 -0.85 0.66
N GLY A 53 -10.83 -1.71 -0.22
CA GLY A 53 -9.41 -1.88 -0.53
C GLY A 53 -8.93 -0.77 -1.47
N VAL A 54 -7.81 -0.15 -1.16
CA VAL A 54 -7.13 0.82 -2.04
C VAL A 54 -5.64 0.50 -2.16
N PRO A 55 -5.02 0.71 -3.33
CA PRO A 55 -3.65 0.26 -3.56
C PRO A 55 -2.59 1.07 -2.82
N LEU A 56 -2.86 2.35 -2.56
CA LEU A 56 -1.89 3.28 -2.00
C LEU A 56 -2.45 3.94 -0.74
N GLU A 57 -1.58 4.08 0.25
CA GLU A 57 -1.82 4.92 1.41
C GLU A 57 -1.57 6.39 1.03
N PRO A 58 -2.46 7.34 1.38
CA PRO A 58 -2.20 8.76 1.16
C PRO A 58 -1.04 9.22 2.05
N PRO A 59 -0.14 10.10 1.55
CA PRO A 59 0.95 10.66 2.34
C PRO A 59 0.46 11.57 3.46
N ASN A 60 -0.62 12.30 3.23
CA ASN A 60 -1.36 13.14 4.17
C ASN A 60 -2.84 13.15 3.79
N LEU A 61 -3.67 13.93 4.48
CA LEU A 61 -5.11 13.99 4.23
C LEU A 61 -5.60 15.38 3.75
N ASP A 62 -4.69 16.29 3.39
CA ASP A 62 -5.02 17.61 2.83
C ASP A 62 -4.82 17.59 1.30
N PRO A 63 -5.88 17.53 0.48
CA PRO A 63 -5.76 17.45 -0.96
C PRO A 63 -5.24 18.76 -1.59
N THR A 64 -5.25 19.87 -0.85
CA THR A 64 -4.76 21.16 -1.34
C THR A 64 -3.23 21.31 -1.19
N SER A 65 -2.55 20.32 -0.62
CA SER A 65 -1.11 20.33 -0.32
C SER A 65 -0.36 19.18 -0.98
N GLY A 66 -0.19 19.22 -2.29
CA GLY A 66 0.60 18.22 -3.03
C GLY A 66 -0.15 17.60 -4.21
N ALA A 67 0.51 16.67 -4.90
CA ALA A 67 0.03 16.06 -6.16
C ALA A 67 -0.37 14.58 -6.03
N ALA A 68 -0.50 14.05 -4.82
CA ALA A 68 -0.70 12.61 -4.64
C ALA A 68 -2.18 12.22 -4.84
N ALA A 69 -2.54 11.66 -5.98
CA ALA A 69 -3.88 11.15 -6.28
C ALA A 69 -4.44 10.17 -5.22
N ALA A 70 -3.56 9.56 -4.41
CA ALA A 70 -3.96 8.73 -3.27
C ALA A 70 -4.69 9.52 -2.17
N VAL A 71 -4.45 10.84 -2.06
CA VAL A 71 -5.17 11.72 -1.13
C VAL A 71 -6.61 11.87 -1.60
N ASP A 72 -6.79 12.31 -2.86
CA ASP A 72 -8.12 12.50 -3.45
C ASP A 72 -8.92 11.21 -3.44
N ALA A 73 -8.26 10.09 -3.70
CA ALA A 73 -8.89 8.77 -3.71
C ALA A 73 -9.65 8.43 -2.40
N VAL A 74 -9.31 9.04 -1.29
CA VAL A 74 -9.95 8.78 0.01
C VAL A 74 -10.68 9.97 0.61
N VAL A 75 -10.22 11.21 0.36
CA VAL A 75 -10.80 12.39 1.03
C VAL A 75 -11.79 13.19 0.17
N TYR A 76 -11.60 13.20 -1.17
CA TYR A 76 -12.46 13.95 -2.08
C TYR A 76 -13.88 13.39 -2.11
N GLY A 77 -14.88 14.27 -1.92
CA GLY A 77 -16.30 13.91 -1.87
C GLY A 77 -16.70 13.01 -0.69
N ASN A 78 -15.74 12.64 0.18
CA ASN A 78 -16.00 11.97 1.45
C ASN A 78 -15.83 12.92 2.64
N ILE A 79 -14.71 13.66 2.69
CA ILE A 79 -14.37 14.62 3.75
C ILE A 79 -14.49 16.05 3.23
N PHE A 80 -13.92 16.34 2.06
CA PHE A 80 -13.83 17.66 1.48
C PHE A 80 -14.68 17.80 0.23
N GLU A 81 -15.20 18.99 0.00
CA GLU A 81 -16.00 19.37 -1.17
C GLU A 81 -15.51 20.70 -1.74
N GLY A 82 -15.71 20.90 -3.06
CA GLY A 82 -15.44 22.15 -3.76
C GLY A 82 -16.68 23.02 -3.89
N LEU A 83 -16.54 24.18 -4.55
CA LEU A 83 -17.70 25.00 -4.94
C LEU A 83 -18.61 24.25 -5.91
N THR A 84 -18.00 23.55 -6.85
CA THR A 84 -18.61 22.62 -7.79
C THR A 84 -18.12 21.21 -7.52
N ARG A 85 -18.68 20.23 -8.19
CA ARG A 85 -18.21 18.84 -8.18
C ARG A 85 -18.27 18.27 -9.57
N ILE A 86 -17.39 17.31 -9.83
CA ILE A 86 -17.43 16.49 -11.04
C ILE A 86 -18.26 15.24 -10.73
N THR A 87 -19.23 14.93 -11.59
CA THR A 87 -20.06 13.74 -11.49
C THR A 87 -19.32 12.51 -12.05
N GLN A 88 -19.83 11.31 -11.83
CA GLN A 88 -19.24 10.11 -12.44
C GLN A 88 -19.28 10.09 -13.97
N THR A 89 -20.12 10.94 -14.60
CA THR A 89 -20.17 11.12 -16.08
C THR A 89 -19.21 12.19 -16.59
N GLY A 90 -18.44 12.84 -15.70
CA GLY A 90 -17.51 13.92 -16.06
C GLY A 90 -18.14 15.31 -16.13
N ASP A 91 -19.46 15.43 -15.88
CA ASP A 91 -20.15 16.72 -15.93
C ASP A 91 -19.90 17.53 -14.65
N VAL A 92 -19.95 18.87 -14.78
CA VAL A 92 -19.87 19.79 -13.66
C VAL A 92 -21.26 19.98 -13.03
N ALA A 93 -21.35 19.80 -11.73
CA ALA A 93 -22.57 19.98 -10.97
C ALA A 93 -22.36 20.91 -9.76
N PRO A 94 -23.44 21.56 -9.25
CA PRO A 94 -23.39 22.30 -8.00
C PRO A 94 -22.94 21.45 -6.80
N ALA A 95 -22.15 22.05 -5.89
CA ALA A 95 -21.75 21.45 -4.62
C ALA A 95 -21.94 22.48 -3.50
N LEU A 96 -20.87 23.05 -2.92
CA LEU A 96 -21.01 24.10 -1.90
C LEU A 96 -21.60 25.40 -2.46
N ALA A 97 -21.47 25.65 -3.77
CA ALA A 97 -22.28 26.64 -4.47
C ALA A 97 -23.55 25.98 -5.00
N GLU A 98 -24.70 26.61 -4.78
CA GLU A 98 -26.00 26.20 -5.33
C GLU A 98 -26.09 26.49 -6.83
N SER A 99 -25.47 27.60 -7.26
CA SER A 99 -25.43 28.08 -8.64
C SER A 99 -24.33 29.10 -8.82
N TRP A 100 -24.08 29.42 -10.07
CA TRP A 100 -23.14 30.49 -10.43
C TRP A 100 -23.55 31.18 -11.73
N ASP A 101 -23.21 32.47 -11.81
CA ASP A 101 -23.37 33.31 -12.99
C ASP A 101 -21.99 33.65 -13.53
N ALA A 102 -21.81 33.52 -14.83
CA ALA A 102 -20.62 33.94 -15.52
C ALA A 102 -20.85 35.25 -16.28
N ALA A 103 -19.91 36.18 -16.17
CA ALA A 103 -19.94 37.36 -17.02
C ALA A 103 -19.85 36.98 -18.49
N PRO A 104 -20.46 37.74 -19.44
CA PRO A 104 -20.41 37.40 -20.88
C PRO A 104 -19.02 37.27 -21.45
N ASP A 105 -18.04 37.99 -20.91
CA ASP A 105 -16.63 37.98 -21.30
C ASP A 105 -15.79 36.89 -20.59
N ARG A 106 -16.44 36.14 -19.67
CA ARG A 106 -15.77 35.12 -18.82
C ARG A 106 -14.59 35.67 -17.99
N LEU A 107 -14.58 36.96 -17.71
CA LEU A 107 -13.61 37.61 -16.83
C LEU A 107 -14.06 37.68 -15.37
N SER A 108 -15.26 37.26 -15.04
CA SER A 108 -15.71 37.06 -13.68
C SER A 108 -16.80 36.00 -13.58
N TYR A 109 -16.87 35.37 -12.40
CA TYR A 109 -17.92 34.45 -11.98
C TYR A 109 -18.44 34.87 -10.63
N VAL A 110 -19.77 34.83 -10.43
CA VAL A 110 -20.41 35.05 -9.14
C VAL A 110 -20.99 33.71 -8.70
N PHE A 111 -20.54 33.19 -7.56
CA PHE A 111 -21.04 31.96 -6.97
C PHE A 111 -21.96 32.28 -5.80
N TYR A 112 -23.13 31.63 -5.77
CA TYR A 112 -24.14 31.71 -4.71
C TYR A 112 -23.99 30.47 -3.83
N LEU A 113 -23.63 30.67 -2.56
CA LEU A 113 -23.25 29.62 -1.63
C LEU A 113 -24.46 29.08 -0.87
N ARG A 114 -24.40 27.80 -0.48
CA ARG A 114 -25.39 27.19 0.43
C ARG A 114 -25.31 27.83 1.80
N ARG A 115 -26.50 27.89 2.49
CA ARG A 115 -26.64 28.55 3.78
C ARG A 115 -26.67 27.58 4.96
N ASP A 116 -26.87 26.30 4.74
CA ASP A 116 -27.10 25.24 5.73
C ASP A 116 -25.93 24.25 5.80
N VAL A 117 -24.72 24.71 5.47
CA VAL A 117 -23.49 23.91 5.49
C VAL A 117 -22.70 24.22 6.73
N THR A 118 -22.23 23.14 7.41
CA THR A 118 -21.30 23.23 8.52
C THR A 118 -20.12 22.32 8.28
N PHE A 119 -18.96 22.72 8.75
CA PHE A 119 -17.78 21.85 8.82
C PHE A 119 -17.97 20.77 9.89
N HIS A 120 -17.14 19.74 9.87
CA HIS A 120 -17.21 18.59 10.78
C HIS A 120 -17.01 18.94 12.26
N ASP A 121 -16.39 20.07 12.56
CA ASP A 121 -16.20 20.62 13.92
C ASP A 121 -17.38 21.48 14.38
N GLY A 122 -18.33 21.77 13.48
CA GLY A 122 -19.53 22.55 13.75
C GLY A 122 -19.43 24.02 13.39
N THR A 123 -18.30 24.51 12.84
CA THR A 123 -18.18 25.86 12.29
C THR A 123 -19.07 26.02 11.05
N GLU A 124 -19.64 27.22 10.84
CA GLU A 124 -20.45 27.51 9.66
C GLU A 124 -19.58 27.79 8.45
N PHE A 125 -19.99 27.32 7.27
CA PHE A 125 -19.33 27.59 6.00
C PHE A 125 -19.86 28.92 5.41
N ASP A 126 -18.92 29.76 4.95
CA ASP A 126 -19.27 31.03 4.30
C ASP A 126 -18.31 31.45 3.17
N ALA A 127 -18.49 32.66 2.62
CA ALA A 127 -17.67 33.19 1.54
C ALA A 127 -16.23 33.53 1.95
N TYR A 128 -15.95 33.69 3.24
CA TYR A 128 -14.59 33.93 3.73
C TYR A 128 -13.75 32.67 3.65
N ASP A 129 -14.34 31.47 3.89
CA ASP A 129 -13.67 30.17 3.69
C ASP A 129 -13.28 29.96 2.23
N VAL A 130 -14.18 30.34 1.30
CA VAL A 130 -13.89 30.30 -0.14
C VAL A 130 -12.71 31.20 -0.49
N LYS A 131 -12.72 32.44 0.02
CA LYS A 131 -11.64 33.39 -0.19
C LYS A 131 -10.32 32.85 0.38
N PHE A 132 -10.33 32.39 1.63
CA PHE A 132 -9.16 31.81 2.29
C PHE A 132 -8.58 30.65 1.47
N SER A 133 -9.43 29.69 1.08
CA SER A 133 -9.00 28.48 0.36
C SER A 133 -8.35 28.81 -0.98
N LEU A 134 -8.94 29.70 -1.78
CA LEU A 134 -8.42 30.07 -3.09
C LEU A 134 -7.18 30.97 -2.98
N ASP A 135 -7.14 31.92 -2.06
CA ASP A 135 -5.97 32.74 -1.81
C ASP A 135 -4.78 31.89 -1.34
N ARG A 136 -5.02 30.89 -0.46
CA ARG A 136 -4.01 29.91 -0.02
C ARG A 136 -3.50 29.05 -1.19
N ALA A 137 -4.39 28.57 -2.07
CA ALA A 137 -4.00 27.78 -3.24
C ALA A 137 -3.15 28.59 -4.23
N LEU A 138 -3.39 29.88 -4.36
CA LEU A 138 -2.71 30.79 -5.29
C LEU A 138 -1.48 31.48 -4.68
N ALA A 139 -1.23 31.36 -3.38
CA ALA A 139 -0.10 31.98 -2.69
C ALA A 139 1.25 31.58 -3.34
N PRO A 140 2.28 32.44 -3.38
CA PRO A 140 3.57 32.14 -3.99
C PRO A 140 4.20 30.84 -3.46
N GLU A 141 4.10 30.60 -2.15
CA GLU A 141 4.64 29.46 -1.41
C GLU A 141 3.75 28.21 -1.48
N SER A 142 2.61 28.26 -2.15
CA SER A 142 1.65 27.15 -2.23
C SER A 142 2.25 25.95 -2.94
N SER A 143 2.12 24.78 -2.31
CA SER A 143 2.45 23.46 -2.89
C SER A 143 1.25 22.80 -3.61
N ASN A 144 0.18 23.56 -3.84
CA ASN A 144 -1.00 23.07 -4.56
C ASN A 144 -0.61 22.62 -5.98
N ALA A 145 -0.93 21.38 -6.33
CA ALA A 145 -0.52 20.76 -7.60
C ALA A 145 -1.21 21.40 -8.81
N GLN A 146 -2.42 21.91 -8.63
CA GLN A 146 -3.23 22.49 -9.70
C GLN A 146 -3.24 24.04 -9.66
N LYS A 147 -2.30 24.65 -8.97
CA LYS A 147 -2.14 26.11 -8.93
C LYS A 147 -2.16 26.77 -10.31
N ALA A 148 -1.59 26.09 -11.31
CA ALA A 148 -1.57 26.58 -12.69
C ALA A 148 -2.99 26.69 -13.29
N LEU A 149 -3.90 25.76 -13.01
CA LEU A 149 -5.28 25.76 -13.48
C LEU A 149 -6.12 26.84 -12.79
N LEU A 150 -5.81 27.18 -11.53
CA LEU A 150 -6.44 28.25 -10.77
C LEU A 150 -5.82 29.62 -11.04
N SER A 151 -4.67 29.69 -11.72
CA SER A 151 -3.93 30.93 -12.00
C SER A 151 -4.70 32.00 -12.78
N PRO A 152 -5.76 31.72 -13.57
CA PRO A 152 -6.60 32.75 -14.14
C PRO A 152 -7.26 33.64 -13.08
N ILE A 153 -7.51 33.17 -11.87
CA ILE A 153 -8.09 33.94 -10.79
C ILE A 153 -7.12 35.06 -10.39
N SER A 154 -7.59 36.30 -10.43
CA SER A 154 -6.83 37.51 -10.06
C SER A 154 -7.19 38.02 -8.67
N ALA A 155 -8.45 37.85 -8.27
CA ALA A 155 -8.95 38.26 -6.96
C ALA A 155 -10.22 37.47 -6.60
N VAL A 156 -10.43 37.27 -5.31
CA VAL A 156 -11.63 36.70 -4.71
C VAL A 156 -12.29 37.75 -3.85
N ASP A 157 -13.44 38.26 -4.29
CA ASP A 157 -14.19 39.33 -3.60
C ASP A 157 -15.39 38.73 -2.86
N VAL A 158 -15.45 38.88 -1.55
CA VAL A 158 -16.64 38.57 -0.74
C VAL A 158 -17.66 39.71 -0.91
N ILE A 159 -18.81 39.40 -1.52
CA ILE A 159 -19.89 40.36 -1.71
C ILE A 159 -20.75 40.39 -0.45
N ASP A 160 -21.11 39.22 0.05
CA ASP A 160 -21.80 39.00 1.32
C ASP A 160 -21.41 37.58 1.83
N PRO A 161 -21.86 37.18 3.05
CA PRO A 161 -21.43 35.86 3.59
C PRO A 161 -21.77 34.64 2.72
N PHE A 162 -22.70 34.78 1.77
CA PHE A 162 -23.13 33.67 0.90
C PHE A 162 -23.00 33.99 -0.59
N THR A 163 -22.21 35.03 -0.94
CA THR A 163 -21.98 35.39 -2.34
C THR A 163 -20.52 35.80 -2.54
N VAL A 164 -19.84 35.09 -3.42
CA VAL A 164 -18.42 35.34 -3.74
C VAL A 164 -18.27 35.60 -5.23
N ARG A 165 -17.45 36.61 -5.58
CA ARG A 165 -17.04 36.88 -6.98
C ARG A 165 -15.59 36.50 -7.19
N LEU A 166 -15.34 35.70 -8.21
CA LEU A 166 -14.01 35.40 -8.71
C LEU A 166 -13.72 36.28 -9.93
N ASN A 167 -12.74 37.16 -9.83
CA ASN A 167 -12.27 37.99 -10.96
C ASN A 167 -11.09 37.30 -11.64
N LEU A 168 -11.06 37.35 -12.98
CA LEU A 168 -10.05 36.63 -13.76
C LEU A 168 -9.14 37.59 -14.51
N ARG A 169 -7.89 37.23 -14.73
CA ARG A 169 -6.88 37.94 -15.55
C ARG A 169 -7.11 37.69 -17.04
N ARG A 170 -7.67 36.55 -17.38
CA ARG A 170 -8.01 36.08 -18.72
C ARG A 170 -9.29 35.27 -18.67
N PRO A 171 -10.06 35.21 -19.75
CA PRO A 171 -11.23 34.35 -19.78
C PRO A 171 -10.89 32.89 -19.46
N SER A 172 -11.73 32.22 -18.71
CA SER A 172 -11.59 30.78 -18.41
C SER A 172 -12.96 30.17 -18.29
N SER A 173 -13.43 29.52 -19.35
CA SER A 173 -14.74 28.86 -19.37
C SER A 173 -14.73 27.54 -18.59
N ASP A 174 -13.55 26.94 -18.40
CA ASP A 174 -13.39 25.71 -17.62
C ASP A 174 -13.22 25.94 -16.12
N LEU A 175 -13.24 27.19 -15.66
CA LEU A 175 -13.07 27.47 -14.23
C LEU A 175 -14.03 26.67 -13.33
N PRO A 176 -15.35 26.56 -13.63
CA PRO A 176 -16.24 25.72 -12.82
C PRO A 176 -15.82 24.24 -12.77
N TYR A 177 -15.20 23.71 -13.84
CA TYR A 177 -14.65 22.36 -13.88
C TYR A 177 -13.44 22.24 -12.95
N TYR A 178 -12.51 23.20 -12.99
CA TYR A 178 -11.33 23.20 -12.12
C TYR A 178 -11.66 23.37 -10.64
N LEU A 179 -12.72 24.12 -10.32
CA LEU A 179 -13.23 24.29 -8.95
C LEU A 179 -13.93 23.03 -8.39
N GLY A 180 -14.16 22.04 -9.24
CA GLY A 180 -14.67 20.73 -8.86
C GLY A 180 -13.58 19.69 -8.59
N TRP A 181 -12.31 20.05 -8.66
CA TRP A 181 -11.18 19.16 -8.39
C TRP A 181 -10.80 19.08 -6.92
N GLY A 182 -10.13 17.99 -6.52
CA GLY A 182 -9.67 17.77 -5.15
C GLY A 182 -8.76 18.87 -4.63
N ASP A 183 -7.90 19.42 -5.49
CA ASP A 183 -6.99 20.53 -5.17
C ASP A 183 -7.69 21.88 -4.93
N ALA A 184 -8.97 22.01 -5.31
CA ALA A 184 -9.77 23.23 -5.19
C ALA A 184 -10.90 23.11 -4.15
N VAL A 185 -10.81 22.13 -3.25
CA VAL A 185 -11.77 21.98 -2.14
C VAL A 185 -11.69 23.15 -1.17
N ILE A 186 -12.80 23.41 -0.49
CA ILE A 186 -12.88 24.48 0.49
C ILE A 186 -12.51 23.95 1.87
N VAL A 187 -11.66 24.69 2.56
CA VAL A 187 -11.18 24.41 3.91
C VAL A 187 -11.37 25.62 4.80
N ALA A 188 -11.72 25.40 6.06
CA ALA A 188 -11.80 26.45 7.05
C ALA A 188 -10.40 26.93 7.45
N GLU A 189 -10.23 28.24 7.70
CA GLU A 189 -8.93 28.81 8.11
C GLU A 189 -8.42 28.17 9.39
N GLU A 190 -9.30 27.93 10.37
CA GLU A 190 -8.98 27.40 11.68
C GLU A 190 -8.42 25.98 11.64
N SER A 191 -8.86 25.17 10.69
CA SER A 191 -8.45 23.74 10.56
C SER A 191 -7.35 23.51 9.52
N ALA A 192 -7.10 24.45 8.62
CA ALA A 192 -6.23 24.28 7.48
C ALA A 192 -4.82 23.80 7.83
N ALA A 193 -4.25 24.26 8.95
CA ALA A 193 -2.91 23.86 9.42
C ALA A 193 -2.85 22.40 9.90
N THR A 194 -3.98 21.79 10.26
CA THR A 194 -4.04 20.43 10.82
C THR A 194 -4.64 19.42 9.85
N ASN A 195 -5.18 19.84 8.71
CA ASN A 195 -5.91 18.99 7.77
C ASN A 195 -5.05 17.85 7.21
N ALA A 196 -3.73 18.02 7.13
CA ALA A 196 -2.83 16.95 6.74
C ALA A 196 -2.94 15.68 7.61
N MET A 197 -3.33 15.84 8.89
CA MET A 197 -3.40 14.75 9.88
C MET A 197 -4.81 14.55 10.46
N ASN A 198 -5.55 15.62 10.64
CA ASN A 198 -6.87 15.65 11.24
C ASN A 198 -7.80 16.50 10.34
N PRO A 199 -8.22 15.96 9.19
CA PRO A 199 -8.97 16.73 8.21
C PRO A 199 -10.36 17.09 8.74
N VAL A 200 -10.71 18.37 8.55
CA VAL A 200 -12.01 18.95 8.84
C VAL A 200 -12.56 19.53 7.54
N GLY A 201 -13.65 18.96 7.04
CA GLY A 201 -14.30 19.36 5.80
C GLY A 201 -15.80 19.43 5.98
N THR A 202 -16.54 19.57 4.87
CA THR A 202 -17.99 19.71 4.81
C THR A 202 -18.71 18.42 4.36
N GLY A 203 -17.93 17.39 3.99
CA GLY A 203 -18.43 16.21 3.31
C GLY A 203 -19.27 15.25 4.16
N PRO A 204 -19.79 14.16 3.54
CA PRO A 204 -20.72 13.20 4.17
C PRO A 204 -20.10 12.35 5.28
N PHE A 205 -18.79 12.27 5.34
CA PHE A 205 -18.06 11.51 6.35
C PHE A 205 -16.97 12.38 6.97
N LYS A 206 -16.80 12.25 8.29
CA LYS A 206 -15.74 12.90 9.05
C LYS A 206 -14.64 11.92 9.45
N TYR A 207 -13.44 12.44 9.61
CA TYR A 207 -12.29 11.69 10.10
C TYR A 207 -12.56 11.09 11.48
N ALA A 208 -12.23 9.80 11.63
CA ALA A 208 -12.31 9.12 12.91
C ALA A 208 -10.96 8.61 13.37
N ARG A 209 -10.21 7.94 12.47
CA ARG A 209 -8.93 7.34 12.83
C ARG A 209 -8.11 7.00 11.59
N TRP A 210 -6.83 7.25 11.66
CA TRP A 210 -5.85 6.76 10.69
C TRP A 210 -4.84 5.84 11.39
N ARG A 211 -4.80 4.57 10.99
CA ARG A 211 -3.70 3.65 11.29
C ARG A 211 -2.78 3.62 10.08
N ARG A 212 -1.67 4.31 10.17
CA ARG A 212 -0.72 4.36 9.08
C ARG A 212 -0.28 2.96 8.66
N GLY A 213 -0.21 2.71 7.33
CA GLY A 213 0.12 1.43 6.72
C GLY A 213 -0.94 0.34 6.84
N ASP A 214 -2.09 0.62 7.44
CA ASP A 214 -3.19 -0.33 7.56
C ASP A 214 -4.48 0.25 6.99
N SER A 215 -5.02 1.31 7.61
CA SER A 215 -6.34 1.78 7.25
C SER A 215 -6.64 3.21 7.69
N LEU A 216 -7.52 3.88 6.94
CA LEU A 216 -8.19 5.12 7.30
C LEU A 216 -9.67 4.83 7.57
N THR A 217 -10.19 5.25 8.72
CA THR A 217 -11.59 5.10 9.10
C THR A 217 -12.26 6.45 9.13
N LEU A 218 -13.38 6.55 8.43
CA LEU A 218 -14.28 7.69 8.44
C LEU A 218 -15.60 7.28 9.08
N THR A 219 -16.27 8.23 9.76
CA THR A 219 -17.61 8.04 10.33
C THR A 219 -18.57 9.03 9.70
N ARG A 220 -19.81 8.60 9.53
CA ARG A 220 -20.84 9.44 8.94
C ARG A 220 -20.97 10.77 9.69
N TYR A 221 -21.12 11.86 8.92
CA TYR A 221 -21.47 13.16 9.44
C TYR A 221 -23.01 13.29 9.46
N GLU A 222 -23.60 13.36 10.66
CA GLU A 222 -25.06 13.34 10.82
C GLU A 222 -25.73 14.61 10.28
N ASN A 223 -25.00 15.74 10.26
CA ASN A 223 -25.48 17.04 9.81
C ASN A 223 -25.10 17.36 8.35
N TYR A 224 -24.79 16.35 7.55
CA TYR A 224 -24.41 16.58 6.17
C TYR A 224 -25.54 17.19 5.36
N TRP A 225 -25.26 18.32 4.69
CA TRP A 225 -26.22 19.10 3.90
C TRP A 225 -26.82 18.32 2.72
N GLY A 226 -26.06 17.41 2.10
CA GLY A 226 -26.48 16.60 0.95
C GLY A 226 -27.34 15.38 1.29
N GLY A 227 -27.76 15.25 2.56
CA GLY A 227 -28.56 14.14 3.04
C GLY A 227 -27.74 13.04 3.72
N LYS A 228 -28.37 12.27 4.57
CA LYS A 228 -27.73 11.28 5.43
C LYS A 228 -27.28 10.04 4.63
N PRO A 229 -25.98 9.71 4.57
CA PRO A 229 -25.50 8.46 3.98
C PRO A 229 -26.07 7.23 4.69
N GLN A 230 -26.30 6.13 3.96
CA GLN A 230 -26.82 4.89 4.54
C GLN A 230 -25.76 4.13 5.34
N ILE A 231 -24.47 4.28 4.96
CA ILE A 231 -23.33 3.67 5.64
C ILE A 231 -22.94 4.52 6.86
N ASN A 232 -22.73 3.88 8.03
CA ASN A 232 -22.30 4.55 9.25
C ASN A 232 -20.80 4.82 9.29
N SER A 233 -20.00 3.94 8.70
CA SER A 233 -18.55 4.12 8.65
C SER A 233 -17.95 3.55 7.37
N VAL A 234 -16.91 4.20 6.87
CA VAL A 234 -16.12 3.78 5.73
C VAL A 234 -14.69 3.53 6.20
N VAL A 235 -14.15 2.36 5.87
CA VAL A 235 -12.77 1.98 6.17
C VAL A 235 -12.03 1.78 4.85
N PHE A 236 -11.04 2.60 4.59
CA PHE A 236 -10.11 2.41 3.48
C PHE A 236 -8.93 1.57 3.97
N LYS A 237 -8.80 0.34 3.49
CA LYS A 237 -7.65 -0.54 3.76
C LYS A 237 -6.59 -0.39 2.67
N PHE A 238 -5.36 -0.15 3.06
CA PHE A 238 -4.23 0.02 2.15
C PHE A 238 -3.63 -1.33 1.78
N ILE A 239 -3.94 -1.86 0.60
CA ILE A 239 -3.51 -3.19 0.15
C ILE A 239 -2.92 -3.05 -1.26
N GLY A 240 -1.61 -2.82 -1.37
CA GLY A 240 -0.94 -2.65 -2.67
C GLY A 240 -0.51 -3.95 -3.35
N ASP A 241 -0.39 -5.05 -2.58
CA ASP A 241 -0.01 -6.35 -3.12
C ASP A 241 -1.20 -7.07 -3.76
N ALA A 242 -1.03 -7.56 -4.99
CA ALA A 242 -2.08 -8.21 -5.76
C ALA A 242 -2.61 -9.50 -5.11
N ALA A 243 -1.72 -10.32 -4.52
CA ALA A 243 -2.11 -11.57 -3.88
C ALA A 243 -2.82 -11.31 -2.54
N ALA A 244 -2.39 -10.28 -1.80
CA ALA A 244 -3.06 -9.84 -0.58
C ALA A 244 -4.45 -9.25 -0.89
N ALA A 245 -4.61 -8.47 -1.97
CA ALA A 245 -5.90 -7.96 -2.43
C ALA A 245 -6.86 -9.09 -2.79
N PHE A 246 -6.38 -10.08 -3.56
CA PHE A 246 -7.14 -11.29 -3.91
C PHE A 246 -7.62 -12.02 -2.65
N SER A 247 -6.70 -12.31 -1.75
CA SER A 247 -6.98 -13.06 -0.53
C SER A 247 -7.96 -12.33 0.39
N SER A 248 -7.80 -11.01 0.56
CA SER A 248 -8.67 -10.18 1.39
C SER A 248 -10.11 -10.11 0.83
N MET A 249 -10.27 -10.02 -0.50
CA MET A 249 -11.58 -10.10 -1.15
C MET A 249 -12.22 -11.48 -0.93
N LYS A 250 -11.51 -12.55 -1.24
CA LYS A 250 -12.04 -13.94 -1.09
C LYS A 250 -12.38 -14.30 0.34
N ALA A 251 -11.62 -13.81 1.33
CA ALA A 251 -11.88 -14.01 2.75
C ALA A 251 -13.02 -13.13 3.30
N GLY A 252 -13.43 -12.08 2.56
CA GLY A 252 -14.44 -11.11 3.01
C GLY A 252 -13.92 -10.07 4.00
N ASP A 253 -12.61 -9.83 4.05
CA ASP A 253 -11.96 -8.80 4.87
C ASP A 253 -12.21 -7.39 4.32
N ILE A 254 -12.54 -7.27 3.04
CA ILE A 254 -12.95 -6.05 2.34
C ILE A 254 -14.21 -6.31 1.52
N ASP A 255 -15.04 -5.30 1.35
CA ASP A 255 -16.32 -5.37 0.64
C ASP A 255 -16.22 -5.03 -0.84
N ALA A 256 -15.30 -4.14 -1.15
CA ALA A 256 -14.97 -3.80 -2.51
C ALA A 256 -13.50 -3.41 -2.64
N TYR A 257 -12.98 -3.65 -3.82
CA TYR A 257 -11.72 -3.11 -4.28
C TYR A 257 -12.00 -2.33 -5.58
N PRO A 258 -12.23 -1.01 -5.51
CA PRO A 258 -12.73 -0.23 -6.66
C PRO A 258 -11.75 -0.15 -7.83
N ASN A 259 -10.45 -0.24 -7.59
CA ASN A 259 -9.41 -0.29 -8.62
C ASN A 259 -8.48 -1.49 -8.35
N TYR A 260 -8.94 -2.68 -8.73
CA TYR A 260 -8.31 -3.96 -8.38
C TYR A 260 -6.95 -4.13 -9.08
N PRO A 261 -5.86 -4.45 -8.35
CA PRO A 261 -4.50 -4.37 -8.88
C PRO A 261 -4.07 -5.57 -9.74
N ALA A 262 -4.91 -6.61 -9.87
CA ALA A 262 -4.57 -7.87 -10.54
C ALA A 262 -5.64 -8.27 -11.58
N PRO A 263 -5.76 -7.54 -12.70
CA PRO A 263 -6.76 -7.83 -13.72
C PRO A 263 -6.67 -9.26 -14.28
N GLU A 264 -5.49 -9.89 -14.21
CA GLU A 264 -5.28 -11.29 -14.59
C GLU A 264 -6.09 -12.30 -13.76
N ASN A 265 -6.53 -11.94 -12.54
CA ASN A 265 -7.25 -12.83 -11.63
C ASN A 265 -8.76 -12.54 -11.57
N VAL A 266 -9.26 -11.63 -12.38
CA VAL A 266 -10.67 -11.17 -12.33
C VAL A 266 -11.65 -12.31 -12.62
N ALA A 267 -11.31 -13.23 -13.52
CA ALA A 267 -12.13 -14.40 -13.87
C ALA A 267 -12.47 -15.27 -12.65
N GLU A 268 -11.64 -15.29 -11.62
CA GLU A 268 -11.90 -16.00 -10.36
C GLU A 268 -13.06 -15.39 -9.54
N PHE A 269 -13.37 -14.11 -9.77
CA PHE A 269 -14.48 -13.41 -9.13
C PHE A 269 -15.74 -13.44 -9.98
N GLU A 270 -15.64 -13.43 -11.31
CA GLU A 270 -16.79 -13.56 -12.22
C GLU A 270 -17.54 -14.87 -12.01
N ASN A 271 -16.82 -15.94 -11.68
CA ASN A 271 -17.39 -17.26 -11.41
C ASN A 271 -17.87 -17.44 -9.96
N ASP A 272 -17.73 -16.43 -9.09
CA ASP A 272 -18.10 -16.49 -7.67
C ASP A 272 -19.31 -15.58 -7.39
N PRO A 273 -20.51 -16.16 -7.10
CA PRO A 273 -21.74 -15.37 -6.95
C PRO A 273 -21.73 -14.39 -5.77
N ARG A 274 -20.73 -14.45 -4.91
CA ARG A 274 -20.56 -13.48 -3.81
C ARG A 274 -20.09 -12.11 -4.30
N PHE A 275 -19.57 -12.04 -5.53
CA PHE A 275 -18.95 -10.86 -6.09
C PHE A 275 -19.60 -10.46 -7.41
N LYS A 276 -19.37 -9.20 -7.78
CA LYS A 276 -19.59 -8.67 -9.13
C LYS A 276 -18.34 -7.92 -9.58
N VAL A 277 -18.00 -8.13 -10.83
CA VAL A 277 -16.92 -7.42 -11.52
C VAL A 277 -17.51 -6.18 -12.17
N ILE A 278 -16.89 -5.05 -11.95
CA ILE A 278 -17.29 -3.76 -12.51
C ILE A 278 -16.12 -3.25 -13.36
N ALA A 279 -16.38 -2.98 -14.63
CA ALA A 279 -15.41 -2.34 -15.52
C ALA A 279 -15.97 -0.99 -15.93
N GLY A 280 -15.44 0.05 -15.34
CA GLY A 280 -15.76 1.44 -15.64
C GLY A 280 -14.63 2.12 -16.40
N ALA A 281 -14.93 3.26 -17.00
CA ALA A 281 -13.94 4.07 -17.68
C ALA A 281 -13.22 5.01 -16.69
N SER A 282 -11.94 5.28 -16.94
CA SER A 282 -11.12 6.24 -16.19
C SER A 282 -10.62 7.36 -17.11
N GLU A 283 -9.93 8.36 -16.55
CA GLU A 283 -9.25 9.39 -17.37
C GLU A 283 -7.89 8.93 -17.90
N GLY A 284 -7.45 7.72 -17.60
CA GLY A 284 -6.16 7.21 -18.02
C GLY A 284 -6.04 6.99 -19.52
N LYS A 285 -5.23 7.78 -20.19
CA LYS A 285 -4.90 7.69 -21.62
C LYS A 285 -3.53 7.04 -21.77
N VAL A 286 -3.48 5.76 -22.13
CA VAL A 286 -2.23 5.06 -22.43
C VAL A 286 -1.83 5.37 -23.87
N ILE A 287 -0.67 5.98 -24.03
CA ILE A 287 -0.12 6.36 -25.33
C ILE A 287 1.24 5.73 -25.58
N LEU A 288 1.54 5.41 -26.82
CA LEU A 288 2.88 5.22 -27.32
C LEU A 288 3.43 6.61 -27.66
N ALA A 289 4.08 7.26 -26.73
CA ALA A 289 4.65 8.57 -26.96
C ALA A 289 5.86 8.45 -27.92
N ILE A 290 5.87 9.29 -28.92
CA ILE A 290 6.85 9.32 -30.01
C ILE A 290 7.65 10.60 -29.89
N ASN A 291 8.98 10.53 -29.91
CA ASN A 291 9.82 11.72 -29.93
C ASN A 291 9.84 12.33 -31.33
N ASN A 292 9.01 13.35 -31.54
CA ASN A 292 8.84 14.00 -32.85
C ASN A 292 10.07 14.80 -33.31
N ARG A 293 11.09 14.98 -32.45
CA ARG A 293 12.36 15.67 -32.81
C ARG A 293 13.33 14.74 -33.53
N ASN A 294 13.25 13.42 -33.27
CA ASN A 294 14.22 12.45 -33.73
C ASN A 294 13.91 11.98 -35.17
N SER A 295 14.93 11.87 -36.01
CA SER A 295 14.80 11.14 -37.26
C SER A 295 14.90 9.63 -36.96
N PRO A 296 14.04 8.80 -37.59
CA PRO A 296 13.08 9.10 -38.65
C PRO A 296 11.69 9.57 -38.17
N LEU A 297 11.45 9.63 -36.85
CA LEU A 297 10.15 9.90 -36.22
C LEU A 297 9.62 11.33 -36.46
N ALA A 298 10.50 12.28 -36.81
CA ALA A 298 10.10 13.63 -37.22
C ALA A 298 9.21 13.60 -38.50
N ASN A 299 9.34 12.55 -39.34
CA ASN A 299 8.50 12.40 -40.51
C ASN A 299 7.09 11.90 -40.15
N ARG A 300 6.07 12.69 -40.50
CA ARG A 300 4.67 12.37 -40.23
C ARG A 300 4.23 11.02 -40.83
N ASN A 301 4.72 10.68 -42.04
CA ASN A 301 4.35 9.40 -42.66
C ASN A 301 4.91 8.20 -41.89
N VAL A 302 6.09 8.34 -41.29
CA VAL A 302 6.64 7.32 -40.39
C VAL A 302 5.73 7.13 -39.17
N ARG A 303 5.28 8.20 -38.52
CA ARG A 303 4.40 8.11 -37.35
C ARG A 303 3.02 7.53 -37.72
N ARG A 304 2.50 7.89 -38.91
CA ARG A 304 1.26 7.27 -39.44
C ARG A 304 1.43 5.78 -39.73
N ALA A 305 2.61 5.38 -40.24
CA ALA A 305 2.93 3.96 -40.44
C ALA A 305 2.95 3.20 -39.11
N ILE A 306 3.58 3.76 -38.07
CA ILE A 306 3.56 3.21 -36.73
C ILE A 306 2.11 3.05 -36.25
N SER A 307 1.26 4.07 -36.45
CA SER A 307 -0.15 4.03 -35.99
C SER A 307 -0.98 2.97 -36.74
N HIS A 308 -0.71 2.70 -38.03
CA HIS A 308 -1.33 1.61 -38.81
C HIS A 308 -0.77 0.22 -38.44
N ALA A 309 0.48 0.12 -37.96
CA ALA A 309 1.09 -1.14 -37.57
C ALA A 309 0.53 -1.65 -36.22
N ILE A 310 -0.08 -0.78 -35.43
CA ILE A 310 -0.57 -1.09 -34.08
C ILE A 310 -1.99 -1.66 -34.12
N ASP A 311 -2.14 -2.86 -33.58
CA ASP A 311 -3.42 -3.47 -33.22
C ASP A 311 -3.74 -3.15 -31.76
N ARG A 312 -4.70 -2.24 -31.55
CA ARG A 312 -5.10 -1.76 -30.22
C ARG A 312 -5.82 -2.82 -29.42
N GLU A 313 -6.68 -3.63 -30.08
CA GLU A 313 -7.43 -4.70 -29.41
C GLU A 313 -6.47 -5.77 -28.90
N ALA A 314 -5.48 -6.16 -29.69
CA ALA A 314 -4.46 -7.12 -29.25
C ALA A 314 -3.64 -6.59 -28.05
N ILE A 315 -3.42 -5.27 -27.95
CA ILE A 315 -2.76 -4.66 -26.79
C ILE A 315 -3.70 -4.69 -25.58
N ILE A 316 -4.98 -4.36 -25.75
CA ILE A 316 -5.98 -4.42 -24.67
C ILE A 316 -6.09 -5.85 -24.13
N ASP A 317 -6.20 -6.83 -25.00
CA ASP A 317 -6.30 -8.25 -24.60
C ASP A 317 -5.02 -8.74 -23.91
N GLY A 318 -3.86 -8.48 -24.52
CA GLY A 318 -2.61 -9.02 -24.03
C GLY A 318 -1.99 -8.27 -22.86
N ALA A 319 -2.11 -6.94 -22.80
CA ALA A 319 -1.51 -6.13 -21.76
C ALA A 319 -2.47 -5.78 -20.63
N MET A 320 -3.78 -5.66 -20.93
CA MET A 320 -4.81 -5.21 -20.00
C MET A 320 -5.86 -6.29 -19.70
N PHE A 321 -5.67 -7.52 -20.20
CA PHE A 321 -6.57 -8.68 -19.98
C PHE A 321 -8.02 -8.41 -20.43
N GLY A 322 -8.18 -7.66 -21.51
CA GLY A 322 -9.49 -7.26 -22.07
C GLY A 322 -10.12 -6.03 -21.38
N PHE A 323 -9.45 -5.43 -20.39
CA PHE A 323 -9.96 -4.27 -19.67
C PHE A 323 -9.35 -2.96 -20.20
N GLY A 324 -10.02 -2.33 -21.12
CA GLY A 324 -9.62 -1.06 -21.73
C GLY A 324 -10.54 -0.69 -22.89
N PHE A 325 -10.41 0.54 -23.34
CA PHE A 325 -11.19 1.02 -24.47
C PHE A 325 -10.22 1.66 -25.48
N PRO A 326 -10.24 1.27 -26.77
CA PRO A 326 -9.33 1.88 -27.74
C PRO A 326 -9.62 3.38 -27.88
N ILE A 327 -8.58 4.19 -28.05
CA ILE A 327 -8.67 5.64 -28.32
C ILE A 327 -7.94 6.01 -29.59
N GLY A 328 -8.44 7.07 -30.27
CA GLY A 328 -7.85 7.59 -31.51
C GLY A 328 -7.21 8.97 -31.39
N SER A 329 -7.28 9.58 -30.20
CA SER A 329 -6.65 10.86 -29.86
C SER A 329 -6.34 10.89 -28.36
N HIS A 330 -5.79 12.00 -27.86
CA HIS A 330 -5.50 12.19 -26.44
C HIS A 330 -6.76 12.57 -25.62
N TYR A 331 -7.86 11.89 -25.89
CA TYR A 331 -9.15 12.12 -25.25
C TYR A 331 -9.81 10.81 -24.84
N THR A 332 -10.48 10.82 -23.72
CA THR A 332 -11.29 9.72 -23.23
C THR A 332 -12.75 9.87 -23.68
N ARG A 333 -13.51 8.78 -23.67
CA ARG A 333 -14.91 8.79 -24.08
C ARG A 333 -15.80 9.68 -23.23
N GLN A 334 -15.41 9.92 -21.96
CA GLN A 334 -16.14 10.80 -21.03
C GLN A 334 -15.69 12.27 -21.11
N SER A 335 -14.59 12.56 -21.79
CA SER A 335 -14.11 13.94 -21.89
C SER A 335 -15.09 14.80 -22.70
N PRO A 336 -15.43 16.02 -22.24
CA PRO A 336 -16.31 16.92 -22.96
C PRO A 336 -15.78 17.17 -24.38
N GLY A 337 -16.65 17.02 -25.38
CA GLY A 337 -16.28 17.22 -26.78
C GLY A 337 -15.50 16.08 -27.43
N TYR A 338 -15.50 14.88 -26.85
CA TYR A 338 -14.88 13.69 -27.43
C TYR A 338 -15.32 13.45 -28.88
N VAL A 339 -14.35 13.13 -29.73
CA VAL A 339 -14.56 12.70 -31.13
C VAL A 339 -13.99 11.30 -31.27
N ASP A 340 -14.81 10.36 -31.77
CA ASP A 340 -14.34 9.01 -32.06
C ASP A 340 -13.44 9.00 -33.31
N LEU A 341 -12.15 8.83 -33.08
CA LEU A 341 -11.09 8.75 -34.09
C LEU A 341 -10.37 7.40 -34.09
N VAL A 342 -10.90 6.40 -33.42
CA VAL A 342 -10.27 5.06 -33.27
C VAL A 342 -9.96 4.46 -34.64
N ASN A 343 -10.88 4.59 -35.59
CA ASN A 343 -10.75 4.05 -36.94
C ASN A 343 -9.96 4.96 -37.90
N ARG A 344 -9.32 6.04 -37.44
CA ARG A 344 -8.45 6.89 -38.26
C ARG A 344 -7.24 6.12 -38.78
N TYR A 345 -6.69 5.23 -37.99
CA TYR A 345 -5.59 4.34 -38.32
C TYR A 345 -5.98 2.90 -37.96
N PRO A 346 -6.76 2.19 -38.80
CA PRO A 346 -7.01 0.78 -38.61
C PRO A 346 -5.69 -0.01 -38.73
N ASN A 347 -5.60 -1.13 -38.07
CA ASN A 347 -4.45 -2.01 -38.24
C ASN A 347 -4.36 -2.48 -39.68
N ASP A 348 -3.32 -2.03 -40.42
CA ASP A 348 -3.09 -2.30 -41.83
C ASP A 348 -1.57 -2.32 -42.10
N ILE A 349 -1.01 -3.51 -42.07
CA ILE A 349 0.42 -3.75 -42.23
C ILE A 349 0.93 -3.33 -43.62
N GLU A 350 0.15 -3.57 -44.67
CA GLU A 350 0.56 -3.20 -46.03
C GLU A 350 0.54 -1.68 -46.24
N LYS A 351 -0.45 -0.99 -45.68
CA LYS A 351 -0.47 0.46 -45.65
C LYS A 351 0.70 1.05 -44.86
N ALA A 352 1.03 0.45 -43.74
CA ALA A 352 2.18 0.87 -42.92
C ALA A 352 3.50 0.72 -43.69
N LYS A 353 3.73 -0.40 -44.37
CA LYS A 353 4.91 -0.61 -45.23
C LYS A 353 4.97 0.38 -46.37
N SER A 354 3.84 0.66 -47.03
CA SER A 354 3.77 1.67 -48.10
C SER A 354 4.19 3.05 -47.58
N LEU A 355 3.66 3.48 -46.45
CA LEU A 355 4.01 4.78 -45.83
C LEU A 355 5.48 4.87 -45.45
N LEU A 356 6.08 3.77 -44.96
CA LEU A 356 7.52 3.71 -44.64
C LEU A 356 8.35 3.80 -45.93
N ALA A 357 7.97 3.13 -46.99
CA ALA A 357 8.65 3.20 -48.29
C ALA A 357 8.58 4.65 -48.86
N ASP A 358 7.39 5.28 -48.83
CA ASP A 358 7.18 6.67 -49.26
C ASP A 358 8.00 7.67 -48.44
N ALA A 359 8.26 7.33 -47.15
CA ALA A 359 9.10 8.10 -46.25
C ALA A 359 10.61 7.85 -46.45
N GLY A 360 11.01 6.94 -47.35
CA GLY A 360 12.41 6.61 -47.63
C GLY A 360 12.97 5.42 -46.82
N TYR A 361 12.13 4.65 -46.12
CA TYR A 361 12.52 3.53 -45.27
C TYR A 361 11.88 2.19 -45.69
N PRO A 362 12.07 1.73 -46.93
CA PRO A 362 11.41 0.51 -47.42
C PRO A 362 11.88 -0.76 -46.72
N ASN A 363 13.06 -0.74 -46.08
CA ASN A 363 13.64 -1.85 -45.32
C ASN A 363 13.51 -1.68 -43.79
N GLY A 364 12.77 -0.67 -43.33
CA GLY A 364 12.63 -0.35 -41.92
C GLY A 364 13.88 0.30 -41.29
N PHE A 365 13.97 0.31 -39.99
CA PHE A 365 15.03 0.93 -39.18
C PHE A 365 14.92 0.43 -37.74
N ALA A 366 15.93 0.74 -36.91
CA ALA A 366 15.95 0.41 -35.50
C ALA A 366 15.49 1.60 -34.62
N LEU A 367 14.78 1.31 -33.52
CA LEU A 367 14.33 2.28 -32.51
C LEU A 367 14.55 1.74 -31.10
N SER A 368 14.68 2.65 -30.14
CA SER A 368 14.64 2.35 -28.70
C SER A 368 13.23 2.54 -28.16
N LEU A 369 12.78 1.63 -27.29
CA LEU A 369 11.53 1.75 -26.53
C LEU A 369 11.86 1.73 -25.02
N ARG A 370 11.85 2.92 -24.40
CA ARG A 370 12.17 3.11 -22.98
C ARG A 370 10.92 3.07 -22.14
N LEU A 371 10.78 2.06 -21.29
CA LEU A 371 9.55 1.79 -20.55
C LEU A 371 9.70 2.08 -19.05
N PRO A 372 8.71 2.78 -18.43
CA PRO A 372 8.64 2.97 -17.00
C PRO A 372 8.32 1.64 -16.28
N PRO A 373 8.56 1.54 -14.95
CA PRO A 373 8.35 0.31 -14.17
C PRO A 373 6.85 0.07 -13.87
N ARG A 374 6.01 0.16 -14.90
CA ARG A 374 4.56 -0.06 -14.80
C ARG A 374 4.19 -1.32 -15.57
N PRO A 375 3.40 -2.26 -14.96
CA PRO A 375 3.07 -3.53 -15.61
C PRO A 375 2.40 -3.36 -16.98
N TYR A 376 1.46 -2.40 -17.12
CA TYR A 376 0.80 -2.13 -18.39
C TYR A 376 1.79 -1.72 -19.49
N ALA A 377 2.76 -0.83 -19.15
CA ALA A 377 3.72 -0.32 -20.11
C ALA A 377 4.68 -1.42 -20.60
N ARG A 378 5.16 -2.27 -19.68
CA ARG A 378 6.06 -3.39 -20.02
C ARG A 378 5.36 -4.43 -20.88
N ARG A 379 4.13 -4.85 -20.53
CA ARG A 379 3.37 -5.82 -21.33
C ARG A 379 2.98 -5.25 -22.70
N ALA A 380 2.47 -4.01 -22.74
CA ALA A 380 2.16 -3.35 -24.01
C ALA A 380 3.41 -3.14 -24.88
N GLY A 381 4.56 -2.85 -24.28
CA GLY A 381 5.83 -2.68 -24.98
C GLY A 381 6.30 -3.92 -25.74
N GLU A 382 6.17 -5.09 -25.14
CA GLU A 382 6.48 -6.37 -25.82
C GLU A 382 5.57 -6.59 -27.05
N ILE A 383 4.27 -6.28 -26.92
CA ILE A 383 3.30 -6.42 -28.01
C ILE A 383 3.59 -5.40 -29.10
N VAL A 384 3.80 -4.13 -28.74
CA VAL A 384 4.12 -3.05 -29.70
C VAL A 384 5.40 -3.36 -30.45
N ALA A 385 6.46 -3.83 -29.79
CA ALA A 385 7.70 -4.22 -30.45
C ALA A 385 7.49 -5.34 -31.47
N ALA A 386 6.69 -6.37 -31.12
CA ALA A 386 6.35 -7.45 -32.03
C ALA A 386 5.50 -6.99 -33.23
N GLN A 387 4.59 -6.04 -33.04
CA GLN A 387 3.78 -5.47 -34.12
C GLN A 387 4.63 -4.60 -35.06
N LEU A 388 5.52 -3.78 -34.54
CA LEU A 388 6.42 -2.92 -35.32
C LEU A 388 7.43 -3.73 -36.12
N ALA A 389 7.87 -4.87 -35.62
CA ALA A 389 8.74 -5.79 -36.37
C ALA A 389 8.09 -6.32 -37.66
N GLN A 390 6.75 -6.45 -37.75
CA GLN A 390 6.04 -6.88 -38.97
C GLN A 390 6.17 -5.88 -40.12
N VAL A 391 6.47 -4.62 -39.83
CA VAL A 391 6.68 -3.58 -40.82
C VAL A 391 8.17 -3.22 -41.00
N GLY A 392 9.08 -4.00 -40.41
CA GLY A 392 10.53 -3.81 -40.56
C GLY A 392 11.14 -2.84 -39.54
N ILE A 393 10.38 -2.39 -38.54
CA ILE A 393 10.93 -1.56 -37.44
C ILE A 393 11.41 -2.46 -36.32
N ASP A 394 12.73 -2.49 -36.10
CA ASP A 394 13.37 -3.27 -35.03
C ASP A 394 13.42 -2.47 -33.74
N VAL A 395 12.76 -2.96 -32.69
CA VAL A 395 12.58 -2.23 -31.42
C VAL A 395 13.39 -2.87 -30.31
N THR A 396 14.34 -2.13 -29.76
CA THR A 396 15.07 -2.52 -28.54
C THR A 396 14.39 -1.99 -27.30
N ILE A 397 13.91 -2.90 -26.44
CA ILE A 397 13.22 -2.53 -25.19
C ILE A 397 14.24 -2.27 -24.08
N GLU A 398 14.15 -1.10 -23.46
CA GLU A 398 14.93 -0.68 -22.28
C GLU A 398 13.98 -0.41 -21.11
N ASN A 399 14.03 -1.28 -20.08
CA ASN A 399 13.23 -1.09 -18.86
C ASN A 399 13.95 -0.15 -17.90
N LEU A 400 13.34 0.99 -17.62
CA LEU A 400 13.88 2.01 -16.70
C LEU A 400 13.16 1.97 -15.36
N GLU A 401 13.86 2.39 -14.31
CA GLU A 401 13.21 2.78 -13.07
C GLU A 401 12.55 4.16 -13.21
N TRP A 402 11.52 4.45 -12.40
CA TRP A 402 10.72 5.67 -12.58
C TRP A 402 11.56 6.97 -12.57
N ALA A 403 12.52 7.06 -11.64
CA ALA A 403 13.40 8.23 -11.57
C ALA A 403 14.32 8.37 -12.78
N GLN A 404 14.78 7.24 -13.34
CA GLN A 404 15.57 7.24 -14.58
C GLN A 404 14.69 7.63 -15.78
N TRP A 405 13.44 7.16 -15.81
CA TRP A 405 12.49 7.55 -16.84
C TRP A 405 12.20 9.05 -16.80
N LEU A 406 11.96 9.61 -15.60
CA LEU A 406 11.76 11.05 -15.42
C LEU A 406 12.97 11.88 -15.88
N ASP A 407 14.19 11.41 -15.59
CA ASP A 407 15.41 12.12 -15.99
C ASP A 407 15.68 11.96 -17.50
N GLN A 408 15.74 10.72 -18.00
CA GLN A 408 16.19 10.45 -19.36
C GLN A 408 15.11 10.75 -20.39
N VAL A 409 13.88 10.26 -20.16
CA VAL A 409 12.77 10.39 -21.12
C VAL A 409 12.10 11.75 -21.00
N PHE A 410 11.63 12.11 -19.81
CA PHE A 410 10.79 13.30 -19.63
C PHE A 410 11.58 14.60 -19.65
N LYS A 411 12.75 14.66 -18.94
CA LYS A 411 13.55 15.90 -18.85
C LYS A 411 14.55 16.06 -19.99
N ARG A 412 15.32 14.99 -20.31
CA ARG A 412 16.41 15.08 -21.31
C ARG A 412 15.96 14.68 -22.70
N HIS A 413 14.74 14.14 -22.87
CA HIS A 413 14.18 13.71 -24.15
C HIS A 413 15.03 12.65 -24.88
N GLU A 414 15.75 11.84 -24.13
CA GLU A 414 16.64 10.78 -24.63
C GLU A 414 15.86 9.50 -24.86
N PHE A 415 14.99 9.44 -25.84
CA PHE A 415 14.21 8.27 -26.23
C PHE A 415 13.72 8.41 -27.67
N ASP A 416 13.34 7.29 -28.28
CA ASP A 416 12.58 7.28 -29.53
C ASP A 416 11.11 7.04 -29.24
N LEU A 417 10.80 5.96 -28.51
CA LEU A 417 9.46 5.57 -28.10
C LEU A 417 9.38 5.34 -26.58
N THR A 418 8.23 5.62 -26.01
CA THR A 418 7.89 5.21 -24.63
C THR A 418 6.39 4.96 -24.50
N ILE A 419 5.97 4.10 -23.56
CA ILE A 419 4.56 3.88 -23.27
C ILE A 419 4.28 4.42 -21.86
N VAL A 420 3.35 5.37 -21.77
CA VAL A 420 2.99 6.03 -20.52
C VAL A 420 1.50 6.33 -20.48
N GLU A 421 0.91 6.32 -19.30
CA GLU A 421 -0.47 6.70 -19.04
C GLU A 421 -0.53 8.15 -18.52
N HIS A 422 -1.34 8.97 -19.19
CA HIS A 422 -1.71 10.32 -18.75
C HIS A 422 -3.09 10.26 -18.08
N ILE A 423 -3.19 10.75 -16.87
CA ILE A 423 -4.42 10.68 -16.06
C ILE A 423 -5.08 12.06 -15.85
N GLU A 424 -4.41 13.13 -16.24
CA GLU A 424 -4.93 14.47 -16.09
C GLU A 424 -6.05 14.70 -17.12
N PRO A 425 -7.26 15.07 -16.70
CA PRO A 425 -8.31 15.43 -17.65
C PRO A 425 -8.02 16.75 -18.35
N MET A 426 -8.52 16.87 -19.58
CA MET A 426 -8.39 18.10 -20.38
C MET A 426 -6.96 18.59 -20.57
N ASP A 427 -5.97 17.70 -20.56
CA ASP A 427 -4.55 18.01 -20.63
C ASP A 427 -4.00 18.22 -22.06
N PHE A 428 -4.88 18.43 -23.05
CA PHE A 428 -4.51 18.69 -24.44
C PHE A 428 -3.56 19.88 -24.62
N GLY A 429 -3.54 20.82 -23.68
CA GLY A 429 -2.60 21.94 -23.66
C GLY A 429 -1.11 21.55 -23.65
N ILE A 430 -0.78 20.32 -23.22
CA ILE A 430 0.59 19.80 -23.26
C ILE A 430 1.17 19.71 -24.69
N TYR A 431 0.31 19.54 -25.70
CA TYR A 431 0.71 19.50 -27.11
C TYR A 431 1.00 20.88 -27.71
N ALA A 432 0.58 21.95 -27.03
CA ALA A 432 0.93 23.33 -27.39
C ALA A 432 2.22 23.82 -26.73
N ARG A 433 2.93 22.96 -25.99
CA ARG A 433 4.19 23.25 -25.33
C ARG A 433 5.35 22.68 -26.13
N ASP A 434 6.16 23.55 -26.75
CA ASP A 434 7.32 23.14 -27.56
C ASP A 434 8.38 22.36 -26.77
N ASP A 435 8.47 22.61 -25.46
CA ASP A 435 9.40 21.98 -24.53
C ASP A 435 8.90 20.61 -23.98
N TYR A 436 7.65 20.22 -24.25
CA TYR A 436 7.15 18.97 -23.74
C TYR A 436 7.88 17.75 -24.32
N TYR A 437 7.97 16.66 -23.59
CA TYR A 437 8.95 15.58 -23.84
C TYR A 437 8.83 14.93 -25.23
N PHE A 438 7.65 14.81 -25.83
CA PHE A 438 7.46 14.27 -27.19
C PHE A 438 7.74 15.26 -28.33
N GLY A 439 7.98 16.54 -28.04
CA GLY A 439 8.53 17.52 -28.98
C GLY A 439 7.66 17.81 -30.20
N TYR A 440 6.36 17.92 -29.99
CA TYR A 440 5.42 18.36 -31.03
C TYR A 440 5.38 19.88 -31.12
N SER A 441 5.37 20.42 -32.34
CA SER A 441 5.18 21.85 -32.60
C SER A 441 4.31 22.00 -33.84
N ASN A 442 3.15 22.64 -33.68
CA ASN A 442 2.25 22.96 -34.75
C ASN A 442 1.56 24.30 -34.50
N PRO A 443 1.86 25.38 -35.28
CA PRO A 443 1.29 26.70 -35.05
C PRO A 443 -0.24 26.74 -35.16
N GLU A 444 -0.85 25.93 -35.99
CA GLU A 444 -2.31 25.81 -36.12
C GLU A 444 -2.93 25.23 -34.87
N TYR A 445 -2.32 24.16 -34.34
CA TYR A 445 -2.72 23.57 -33.07
C TYR A 445 -2.63 24.57 -31.92
N ASN A 446 -1.50 25.27 -31.82
CA ASN A 446 -1.26 26.27 -30.75
C ASN A 446 -2.28 27.39 -30.81
N ALA A 447 -2.64 27.85 -32.04
CA ALA A 447 -3.68 28.87 -32.25
C ALA A 447 -5.07 28.38 -31.85
N LEU A 448 -5.40 27.11 -32.11
CA LEU A 448 -6.67 26.50 -31.66
C LEU A 448 -6.75 26.37 -30.15
N VAL A 449 -5.68 25.96 -29.50
CA VAL A 449 -5.63 25.86 -28.01
C VAL A 449 -5.81 27.26 -27.41
N ALA A 450 -5.08 28.25 -27.90
CA ALA A 450 -5.22 29.63 -27.43
C ALA A 450 -6.65 30.19 -27.65
N ARG A 451 -7.28 29.84 -28.79
CA ARG A 451 -8.65 30.24 -29.09
C ARG A 451 -9.66 29.52 -28.19
N TYR A 452 -9.43 28.23 -27.87
CA TYR A 452 -10.28 27.47 -26.95
C TYR A 452 -10.31 28.09 -25.56
N GLU A 453 -9.15 28.50 -25.05
CA GLU A 453 -9.02 29.09 -23.71
C GLU A 453 -9.90 30.34 -23.52
N ILE A 454 -10.07 31.12 -24.57
CA ILE A 454 -10.84 32.40 -24.53
C ILE A 454 -12.25 32.31 -25.13
N GLU A 455 -12.59 31.22 -25.78
CA GLU A 455 -13.93 31.04 -26.37
C GLU A 455 -15.00 30.89 -25.29
N VAL A 456 -16.08 31.63 -25.41
CA VAL A 456 -17.19 31.68 -24.44
C VAL A 456 -18.41 30.91 -24.89
N ASP A 457 -18.58 30.71 -26.20
CA ASP A 457 -19.69 29.96 -26.76
C ASP A 457 -19.42 28.44 -26.68
N GLU A 458 -20.25 27.71 -25.98
CA GLU A 458 -20.07 26.28 -25.70
C GLU A 458 -20.06 25.44 -27.01
N LYS A 459 -20.84 25.79 -28.03
CA LYS A 459 -20.86 25.07 -29.30
C LYS A 459 -19.54 25.26 -30.04
N ARG A 460 -19.05 26.50 -30.10
CA ARG A 460 -17.76 26.81 -30.72
C ARG A 460 -16.61 26.14 -29.94
N ARG A 461 -16.69 26.07 -28.62
CA ARG A 461 -15.71 25.35 -27.83
C ARG A 461 -15.69 23.86 -28.19
N ALA A 462 -16.86 23.23 -28.28
CA ALA A 462 -16.94 21.81 -28.70
C ALA A 462 -16.41 21.60 -30.14
N GLU A 463 -16.65 22.54 -31.07
CA GLU A 463 -16.07 22.50 -32.41
C GLU A 463 -14.56 22.62 -32.38
N ILE A 464 -13.98 23.55 -31.62
CA ILE A 464 -12.52 23.74 -31.48
C ILE A 464 -11.89 22.49 -30.86
N ILE A 465 -12.47 21.91 -29.81
CA ILE A 465 -11.99 20.65 -29.20
C ILE A 465 -12.00 19.52 -30.23
N GLY A 466 -13.04 19.44 -31.07
CA GLY A 466 -13.10 18.48 -32.19
C GLY A 466 -11.98 18.70 -33.20
N GLU A 467 -11.66 19.95 -33.56
CA GLU A 467 -10.55 20.29 -34.46
C GLU A 467 -9.20 19.93 -33.83
N ILE A 468 -8.97 20.26 -32.58
CA ILE A 468 -7.79 19.90 -31.79
C ILE A 468 -7.53 18.39 -31.84
N GLN A 469 -8.55 17.57 -31.57
CA GLN A 469 -8.44 16.12 -31.58
C GLN A 469 -8.09 15.59 -32.99
N ARG A 470 -8.73 16.14 -34.04
CA ARG A 470 -8.45 15.74 -35.43
C ARG A 470 -7.02 16.07 -35.87
N ILE A 471 -6.49 17.24 -35.47
CA ILE A 471 -5.09 17.60 -35.80
C ILE A 471 -4.13 16.63 -35.12
N LEU A 472 -4.33 16.33 -33.83
CA LEU A 472 -3.47 15.36 -33.10
C LEU A 472 -3.48 13.98 -33.75
N ALA A 473 -4.67 13.51 -34.16
CA ALA A 473 -4.80 12.25 -34.87
C ALA A 473 -4.15 12.33 -36.26
N ASP A 474 -4.44 13.37 -37.07
CA ASP A 474 -3.93 13.51 -38.45
C ASP A 474 -2.42 13.65 -38.53
N ASP A 475 -1.82 14.31 -37.56
CA ASP A 475 -0.36 14.43 -37.44
C ASP A 475 0.28 13.17 -36.82
N ALA A 476 -0.54 12.23 -36.32
CA ALA A 476 -0.08 11.04 -35.63
C ALA A 476 1.02 11.37 -34.62
N VAL A 477 0.78 12.38 -33.80
CA VAL A 477 1.79 12.92 -32.86
C VAL A 477 2.31 11.82 -31.95
N ASN A 478 1.40 10.97 -31.47
CA ASN A 478 1.66 9.78 -30.69
C ASN A 478 0.83 8.60 -31.21
N GLY A 479 1.19 7.39 -30.86
CA GLY A 479 0.33 6.23 -31.01
C GLY A 479 -0.67 6.20 -29.85
N TYR A 480 -1.93 6.57 -30.11
CA TYR A 480 -3.00 6.50 -29.12
C TYR A 480 -3.46 5.05 -28.99
N LEU A 481 -3.24 4.44 -27.82
CA LEU A 481 -3.45 3.00 -27.63
C LEU A 481 -4.83 2.72 -27.05
N LEU A 482 -5.02 3.10 -25.77
CA LEU A 482 -6.25 2.79 -25.06
C LEU A 482 -6.50 3.78 -23.92
N GLN A 483 -7.76 3.91 -23.54
CA GLN A 483 -8.22 4.41 -22.27
C GLN A 483 -8.24 3.26 -21.28
N SER A 484 -7.62 3.43 -20.12
CA SER A 484 -7.61 2.42 -19.06
C SER A 484 -9.01 2.21 -18.49
N ALA A 485 -9.42 0.95 -18.35
CA ALA A 485 -10.59 0.63 -17.57
C ALA A 485 -10.23 0.60 -16.07
N ARG A 486 -11.13 1.11 -15.25
CA ARG A 486 -11.11 0.89 -13.81
C ARG A 486 -11.85 -0.41 -13.50
N VAL A 487 -11.09 -1.44 -13.13
CA VAL A 487 -11.67 -2.74 -12.80
C VAL A 487 -11.93 -2.82 -11.30
N GLY A 488 -13.19 -2.91 -10.92
CA GLY A 488 -13.63 -3.07 -9.54
C GLY A 488 -14.12 -4.48 -9.24
N ILE A 489 -13.78 -5.00 -8.07
CA ILE A 489 -14.35 -6.22 -7.52
C ILE A 489 -15.18 -5.82 -6.31
N TRP A 490 -16.50 -5.98 -6.36
CA TRP A 490 -17.41 -5.61 -5.28
C TRP A 490 -18.19 -6.83 -4.80
N ARG A 491 -18.59 -6.85 -3.55
CA ARG A 491 -19.61 -7.80 -3.08
C ARG A 491 -20.88 -7.64 -3.91
N ALA A 492 -21.55 -8.73 -4.17
CA ALA A 492 -22.77 -8.75 -5.01
C ALA A 492 -23.90 -7.86 -4.46
N ASP A 493 -24.00 -7.75 -3.12
CA ASP A 493 -25.02 -6.96 -2.41
C ASP A 493 -24.65 -5.47 -2.23
N LEU A 494 -23.42 -5.05 -2.53
CA LEU A 494 -22.97 -3.66 -2.42
C LEU A 494 -23.36 -2.87 -3.68
N ASN A 495 -23.93 -1.69 -3.51
CA ASN A 495 -24.35 -0.77 -4.57
C ASN A 495 -23.98 0.68 -4.24
N GLY A 496 -24.09 1.58 -5.22
CA GLY A 496 -23.94 3.02 -5.05
C GLY A 496 -22.53 3.57 -5.07
N LEU A 497 -21.49 2.72 -5.29
CA LEU A 497 -20.15 3.21 -5.63
C LEU A 497 -20.10 3.65 -7.10
N TRP A 498 -19.16 4.52 -7.43
CA TRP A 498 -18.94 4.95 -8.80
C TRP A 498 -18.41 3.82 -9.68
N VAL A 499 -18.99 3.67 -10.87
CA VAL A 499 -18.52 2.78 -11.93
C VAL A 499 -17.44 3.49 -12.73
N ASP A 500 -17.78 4.62 -13.34
CA ASP A 500 -16.83 5.46 -14.06
C ASP A 500 -16.17 6.46 -13.10
N THR A 501 -14.90 6.77 -13.33
CA THR A 501 -14.13 7.66 -12.47
C THR A 501 -13.34 8.67 -13.31
N PRO A 502 -13.98 9.79 -13.65
CA PRO A 502 -13.34 10.90 -14.37
C PRO A 502 -12.29 11.63 -13.53
N ILE A 503 -12.23 11.36 -12.24
CA ILE A 503 -11.24 11.88 -11.30
C ILE A 503 -10.86 10.79 -10.29
N PRO A 504 -9.67 10.85 -9.67
CA PRO A 504 -9.24 9.87 -8.66
C PRO A 504 -10.07 10.00 -7.37
N ALA A 505 -11.22 9.33 -7.29
CA ALA A 505 -12.10 9.37 -6.12
C ALA A 505 -12.74 8.00 -5.82
N ASN A 506 -12.99 7.70 -4.55
CA ASN A 506 -13.82 6.58 -4.10
C ASN A 506 -14.94 7.10 -3.20
N ILE A 507 -15.95 7.73 -3.82
CA ILE A 507 -17.04 8.40 -3.11
C ILE A 507 -18.00 7.34 -2.54
N ALA A 508 -18.19 7.36 -1.23
CA ALA A 508 -19.02 6.41 -0.50
C ALA A 508 -20.39 6.95 -0.08
N ALA A 509 -20.69 8.21 -0.38
CA ALA A 509 -21.92 8.88 0.06
C ALA A 509 -23.19 8.13 -0.29
N ASN A 510 -23.24 7.54 -1.48
CA ASN A 510 -24.41 6.82 -2.01
C ASN A 510 -24.30 5.29 -1.84
N ALA A 511 -23.27 4.79 -1.16
CA ALA A 511 -23.05 3.35 -0.98
C ALA A 511 -24.10 2.75 -0.03
N PHE A 512 -24.58 1.54 -0.37
CA PHE A 512 -25.51 0.79 0.47
C PHE A 512 -25.42 -0.72 0.18
N PHE A 513 -25.83 -1.53 1.16
CA PHE A 513 -25.99 -2.98 1.00
C PHE A 513 -27.48 -3.35 0.82
N THR A 514 -27.79 -4.13 -0.21
CA THR A 514 -29.15 -4.66 -0.42
C THR A 514 -29.48 -5.67 0.66
N GLY A 515 -30.63 -5.46 1.36
CA GLY A 515 -31.06 -6.31 2.49
C GLY A 515 -30.81 -5.72 3.87
N SER A 516 -30.24 -4.52 3.96
CA SER A 516 -29.93 -3.82 5.19
C SER A 516 -31.09 -2.87 5.59
N GLN A 517 -31.77 -3.10 6.72
CA GLN A 517 -32.62 -2.08 7.36
C GLN A 517 -31.83 -1.42 8.49
N ALA A 518 -31.86 -0.10 8.54
CA ALA A 518 -31.10 0.70 9.49
C ALA A 518 -31.48 0.38 10.94
N SER A 519 -30.54 -0.05 11.75
CA SER A 519 -30.64 -0.13 13.20
C SER A 519 -29.62 0.79 13.87
N VAL A 520 -30.06 1.57 14.83
CA VAL A 520 -29.25 2.48 15.64
C VAL A 520 -28.52 1.67 16.71
N SER A 521 -27.19 1.59 16.66
CA SER A 521 -26.41 1.04 17.75
C SER A 521 -25.51 2.11 18.39
N SER A 522 -25.58 2.21 19.72
CA SER A 522 -24.78 3.10 20.56
C SER A 522 -23.34 2.62 20.66
N GLN A 523 -22.41 3.52 20.43
CA GLN A 523 -20.96 3.28 20.62
C GLN A 523 -20.59 3.28 22.10
N GLY A 524 -19.83 2.28 22.54
CA GLY A 524 -19.17 2.23 23.83
C GLY A 524 -17.81 2.97 23.80
N GLU A 525 -17.64 3.88 24.74
CA GLU A 525 -16.35 4.57 24.98
C GLU A 525 -15.23 3.59 25.34
N VAL A 526 -14.12 3.68 24.64
CA VAL A 526 -12.90 2.92 24.96
C VAL A 526 -12.07 3.67 26.02
N LYS A 527 -11.99 3.12 27.22
CA LYS A 527 -11.09 3.62 28.29
C LYS A 527 -9.61 3.41 27.90
N ARG A 528 -8.85 4.49 27.84
CA ARG A 528 -7.38 4.46 27.77
C ARG A 528 -6.78 3.80 29.01
N GLY A 529 -6.18 2.64 28.85
CA GLY A 529 -5.40 1.95 29.87
C GLY A 529 -4.06 2.66 30.12
N ASN A 530 -3.72 2.81 31.40
CA ASN A 530 -2.51 3.50 31.84
C ASN A 530 -1.27 2.59 31.70
N ASN A 531 -0.52 2.75 30.60
CA ASN A 531 0.66 1.93 30.26
C ASN A 531 1.91 2.22 31.14
N PHE A 532 1.84 3.20 32.04
CA PHE A 532 2.97 3.66 32.84
C PHE A 532 3.55 2.59 33.79
N VAL A 533 2.69 1.73 34.32
CA VAL A 533 3.11 0.67 35.26
C VAL A 533 3.96 -0.41 34.58
N TRP A 534 3.65 -0.77 33.33
CA TRP A 534 4.41 -1.78 32.59
C TRP A 534 5.78 -1.28 32.13
N VAL A 535 5.88 0.02 31.78
CA VAL A 535 7.15 0.67 31.43
C VAL A 535 8.08 0.70 32.67
N LEU A 536 7.55 1.05 33.84
CA LEU A 536 8.32 1.04 35.09
C LEU A 536 8.79 -0.39 35.47
N ALA A 537 7.93 -1.38 35.33
CA ALA A 537 8.29 -2.78 35.57
C ALA A 537 9.40 -3.25 34.61
N ALA A 538 9.32 -2.91 33.33
CA ALA A 538 10.35 -3.22 32.32
C ALA A 538 11.69 -2.55 32.63
N ILE A 539 11.69 -1.30 33.08
CA ILE A 539 12.90 -0.56 33.50
C ILE A 539 13.55 -1.23 34.74
N VAL A 540 12.75 -1.60 35.74
CA VAL A 540 13.27 -2.28 36.97
C VAL A 540 13.89 -3.64 36.60
N VAL A 541 13.26 -4.42 35.75
CA VAL A 541 13.79 -5.69 35.24
C VAL A 541 15.09 -5.47 34.45
N ALA A 542 15.14 -4.47 33.61
CA ALA A 542 16.33 -4.12 32.83
C ALA A 542 17.50 -3.69 33.71
N ILE A 543 17.24 -2.87 34.76
CA ILE A 543 18.25 -2.48 35.76
C ILE A 543 18.75 -3.70 36.53
N PHE A 544 17.84 -4.60 36.96
CA PHE A 544 18.23 -5.82 37.69
C PHE A 544 19.11 -6.75 36.84
N ILE A 545 18.77 -6.91 35.57
CA ILE A 545 19.56 -7.67 34.58
C ILE A 545 20.92 -6.98 34.38
N ALA A 546 20.97 -5.68 34.18
CA ALA A 546 22.21 -4.93 33.98
C ALA A 546 23.15 -5.05 35.22
N VAL A 547 22.64 -4.89 36.43
CA VAL A 547 23.42 -5.05 37.66
C VAL A 547 23.93 -6.48 37.84
N SER A 548 23.10 -7.50 37.52
CA SER A 548 23.49 -8.90 37.56
C SER A 548 24.59 -9.22 36.54
N VAL A 549 24.48 -8.67 35.34
CA VAL A 549 25.46 -8.79 34.25
C VAL A 549 26.79 -8.12 34.63
N ILE A 550 26.78 -6.88 35.10
CA ILE A 550 27.99 -6.15 35.55
C ILE A 550 28.71 -6.92 36.64
N ARG A 551 27.97 -7.50 37.59
CA ARG A 551 28.56 -8.33 38.64
C ARG A 551 29.17 -9.64 38.16
N SER A 552 28.70 -10.19 37.07
CA SER A 552 29.11 -11.48 36.52
C SER A 552 30.24 -11.40 35.50
N MET A 553 30.41 -10.27 34.81
CA MET A 553 31.30 -10.14 33.62
C MET A 553 32.54 -9.27 33.84
N GLY A 554 32.54 -8.41 34.84
CA GLY A 554 33.53 -7.33 34.96
C GLY A 554 33.27 -6.18 33.97
N LEU A 555 33.48 -4.98 34.43
CA LEU A 555 33.17 -3.74 33.69
C LEU A 555 33.97 -3.61 32.38
N VAL A 556 35.24 -4.03 32.40
CA VAL A 556 36.15 -3.91 31.23
C VAL A 556 35.67 -4.76 30.05
N TYR A 557 35.23 -6.00 30.31
CA TYR A 557 34.70 -6.86 29.23
C TYR A 557 33.41 -6.28 28.65
N LEU A 558 32.48 -5.80 29.50
CA LEU A 558 31.24 -5.19 29.05
C LEU A 558 31.50 -3.95 28.19
N LEU A 559 32.40 -3.05 28.65
CA LEU A 559 32.78 -1.87 27.89
C LEU A 559 33.45 -2.23 26.54
N GLY A 560 34.29 -3.26 26.51
CA GLY A 560 34.91 -3.75 25.28
C GLY A 560 33.86 -4.28 24.28
N ARG A 561 32.84 -5.03 24.75
CA ARG A 561 31.75 -5.53 23.91
C ARG A 561 30.86 -4.39 23.41
N VAL A 562 30.44 -3.49 24.29
CA VAL A 562 29.66 -2.31 23.91
C VAL A 562 30.42 -1.45 22.91
N GLY A 563 31.73 -1.24 23.12
CA GLY A 563 32.60 -0.52 22.17
C GLY A 563 32.67 -1.19 20.81
N SER A 564 32.85 -2.53 20.77
CA SER A 564 32.88 -3.30 19.51
C SER A 564 31.54 -3.23 18.75
N HIS A 565 30.41 -3.41 19.45
CA HIS A 565 29.09 -3.29 18.84
C HIS A 565 28.77 -1.85 18.40
N GLY A 566 29.23 -0.85 19.17
CA GLY A 566 29.12 0.56 18.81
C GLY A 566 29.92 0.88 17.53
N ALA A 567 31.15 0.37 17.42
CA ALA A 567 31.95 0.52 16.21
C ALA A 567 31.30 -0.15 14.98
N THR A 568 30.72 -1.35 15.17
CA THR A 568 29.96 -2.02 14.09
C THR A 568 28.75 -1.22 13.67
N LEU A 569 28.00 -0.67 14.62
CA LEU A 569 26.81 0.14 14.34
C LEU A 569 27.18 1.44 13.63
N PHE A 570 28.30 2.08 14.05
CA PHE A 570 28.83 3.26 13.37
C PHE A 570 29.25 2.96 11.94
N ALA A 571 30.01 1.86 11.71
CA ALA A 571 30.38 1.45 10.36
C ALA A 571 29.14 1.17 9.49
N ALA A 572 28.13 0.50 10.04
CA ALA A 572 26.87 0.26 9.36
C ALA A 572 26.14 1.55 8.98
N SER A 573 26.10 2.56 9.88
CA SER A 573 25.45 3.84 9.60
C SER A 573 26.11 4.59 8.42
N VAL A 574 27.45 4.54 8.34
CA VAL A 574 28.19 5.13 7.20
C VAL A 574 27.83 4.40 5.90
N VAL A 575 27.82 3.08 5.91
CA VAL A 575 27.47 2.27 4.73
C VAL A 575 26.04 2.56 4.28
N ILE A 576 25.07 2.57 5.21
CA ILE A 576 23.66 2.88 4.91
C ILE A 576 23.55 4.26 4.26
N PHE A 577 24.16 5.27 4.87
CA PHE A 577 24.10 6.63 4.36
C PHE A 577 24.72 6.76 2.95
N VAL A 578 25.90 6.17 2.73
CA VAL A 578 26.57 6.19 1.43
C VAL A 578 25.74 5.49 0.36
N LEU A 579 25.15 4.33 0.69
CA LEU A 579 24.27 3.62 -0.25
C LEU A 579 23.06 4.47 -0.64
N MET A 580 22.46 5.22 0.30
CA MET A 580 21.33 6.08 0.01
C MET A 580 21.71 7.28 -0.88
N GLN A 581 22.96 7.73 -0.88
CA GLN A 581 23.43 8.79 -1.79
C GLN A 581 23.68 8.29 -3.23
N ILE A 582 23.93 6.99 -3.41
CA ILE A 582 24.19 6.38 -4.73
C ILE A 582 22.88 6.06 -5.47
N VAL A 583 21.76 5.89 -4.74
CA VAL A 583 20.46 5.59 -5.34
C VAL A 583 20.05 6.73 -6.29
N PRO A 584 19.87 6.46 -7.59
CA PRO A 584 19.53 7.49 -8.56
C PRO A 584 18.12 8.04 -8.33
N GLY A 585 17.94 9.35 -8.54
CA GLY A 585 16.66 10.04 -8.51
C GLY A 585 16.58 11.11 -7.41
N ASP A 586 15.86 12.18 -7.73
CA ASP A 586 15.59 13.28 -6.83
C ASP A 586 14.25 13.06 -6.10
N PRO A 587 14.23 12.92 -4.76
CA PRO A 587 12.97 12.74 -4.02
C PRO A 587 11.96 13.87 -4.26
N ALA A 588 12.41 15.13 -4.35
CA ALA A 588 11.53 16.26 -4.58
C ALA A 588 10.87 16.21 -5.97
N ALA A 589 11.65 15.90 -7.00
CA ALA A 589 11.10 15.73 -8.34
C ALA A 589 10.12 14.53 -8.42
N TYR A 590 10.41 13.45 -7.68
CA TYR A 590 9.50 12.29 -7.61
C TYR A 590 8.14 12.66 -6.99
N MET A 591 8.14 13.45 -5.92
CA MET A 591 6.93 13.83 -5.19
C MET A 591 6.06 14.84 -5.95
N MET A 592 6.69 15.74 -6.70
CA MET A 592 5.97 16.80 -7.42
C MET A 592 5.38 16.36 -8.77
N GLY A 593 5.76 15.18 -9.27
CA GLY A 593 5.20 14.61 -10.49
C GLY A 593 5.67 15.30 -11.79
N LEU A 594 4.96 14.97 -12.89
CA LEU A 594 5.37 15.35 -14.26
C LEU A 594 5.18 16.85 -14.57
N ASN A 595 4.22 17.49 -13.93
CA ASN A 595 3.81 18.87 -14.29
C ASN A 595 4.43 19.95 -13.38
N ALA A 596 5.31 19.58 -12.45
CA ALA A 596 5.93 20.51 -11.52
C ALA A 596 6.90 21.49 -12.20
N SER A 597 6.82 22.77 -11.83
CA SER A 597 7.79 23.75 -12.30
C SER A 597 9.18 23.53 -11.67
N PRO A 598 10.28 23.90 -12.34
CA PRO A 598 11.61 23.84 -11.77
C PRO A 598 11.73 24.60 -10.44
N GLU A 599 11.02 25.74 -10.31
CA GLU A 599 10.97 26.56 -9.12
C GLU A 599 10.31 25.82 -7.95
N SER A 600 9.19 25.13 -8.21
CA SER A 600 8.49 24.33 -7.19
C SER A 600 9.33 23.16 -6.71
N ILE A 601 10.05 22.48 -7.61
CA ILE A 601 10.99 21.39 -7.26
C ILE A 601 12.15 21.94 -6.41
N SER A 602 12.70 23.10 -6.79
CA SER A 602 13.79 23.75 -6.04
C SER A 602 13.35 24.17 -4.64
N ALA A 603 12.14 24.72 -4.51
CA ALA A 603 11.55 25.09 -3.22
C ALA A 603 11.37 23.87 -2.32
N LEU A 604 10.84 22.77 -2.85
CA LEU A 604 10.66 21.53 -2.09
C LEU A 604 12.01 20.91 -1.69
N ARG A 605 13.03 20.94 -2.58
CA ARG A 605 14.40 20.49 -2.24
C ARG A 605 14.99 21.24 -1.06
N ALA A 606 14.84 22.58 -1.07
CA ALA A 606 15.30 23.43 0.02
C ALA A 606 14.56 23.12 1.33
N GLN A 607 13.24 22.95 1.26
CA GLN A 607 12.41 22.56 2.41
C GLN A 607 12.80 21.20 2.98
N MET A 608 13.16 20.23 2.12
CA MET A 608 13.61 18.90 2.51
C MET A 608 15.08 18.86 2.99
N GLY A 609 15.79 19.98 2.94
CA GLY A 609 17.21 20.08 3.32
C GLY A 609 18.17 19.29 2.41
N LEU A 610 17.77 18.98 1.17
CA LEU A 610 18.55 18.16 0.24
C LEU A 610 19.74 18.92 -0.36
N ASP A 611 19.76 20.24 -0.26
CA ASP A 611 20.83 21.09 -0.79
C ASP A 611 22.06 21.24 0.16
N ALA A 612 21.92 20.77 1.41
CA ALA A 612 23.02 20.76 2.36
C ALA A 612 24.10 19.72 1.96
N PRO A 613 25.41 20.00 2.21
CA PRO A 613 26.50 19.06 1.95
C PRO A 613 26.25 17.70 2.61
N SER A 614 26.55 16.61 1.88
CA SER A 614 26.26 15.24 2.37
C SER A 614 26.88 14.93 3.73
N ILE A 615 28.06 15.48 4.02
CA ILE A 615 28.73 15.28 5.32
C ILE A 615 27.93 15.93 6.45
N VAL A 616 27.36 17.11 6.23
CA VAL A 616 26.51 17.80 7.23
C VAL A 616 25.25 16.98 7.47
N ARG A 617 24.59 16.56 6.40
CA ARG A 617 23.38 15.71 6.46
C ARG A 617 23.62 14.39 7.19
N TYR A 618 24.81 13.79 7.06
CA TYR A 618 25.17 12.59 7.79
C TYR A 618 25.26 12.84 9.30
N PHE A 619 25.98 13.91 9.72
CA PHE A 619 26.15 14.22 11.15
C PHE A 619 24.85 14.71 11.78
N ASP A 620 24.02 15.45 11.06
CA ASP A 620 22.70 15.87 11.52
C ASP A 620 21.81 14.64 11.74
N TRP A 621 21.77 13.70 10.77
CA TRP A 621 21.00 12.46 10.91
C TRP A 621 21.50 11.59 12.06
N ILE A 622 22.79 11.27 12.13
CA ILE A 622 23.30 10.38 13.18
C ILE A 622 23.25 11.04 14.56
N GLY A 623 23.43 12.34 14.64
CA GLY A 623 23.24 13.13 15.86
C GLY A 623 21.80 13.07 16.33
N GLY A 624 20.84 13.26 15.44
CA GLY A 624 19.42 13.11 15.72
C GLY A 624 19.04 11.71 16.20
N VAL A 625 19.62 10.64 15.63
CA VAL A 625 19.38 9.26 16.08
C VAL A 625 19.71 9.08 17.57
N PHE A 626 20.77 9.70 18.08
CA PHE A 626 21.12 9.62 19.50
C PHE A 626 20.14 10.37 20.42
N SER A 627 19.45 11.39 19.93
CA SER A 627 18.37 12.08 20.65
C SER A 627 17.00 11.46 20.46
N GLY A 628 16.89 10.41 19.63
CA GLY A 628 15.62 9.77 19.25
C GLY A 628 14.91 10.45 18.09
N GLU A 629 15.55 11.43 17.45
CA GLU A 629 15.06 12.16 16.30
C GLU A 629 15.65 11.56 15.01
N PHE A 630 14.89 10.70 14.34
CA PHE A 630 15.33 10.03 13.13
C PHE A 630 15.15 10.87 11.84
N GLY A 631 14.89 12.18 11.98
CA GLY A 631 14.53 13.07 10.89
C GLY A 631 13.02 13.03 10.56
N THR A 632 12.63 13.77 9.53
CA THR A 632 11.25 13.87 9.05
C THR A 632 11.09 13.07 7.78
N SER A 633 10.04 12.25 7.70
CA SER A 633 9.65 11.53 6.48
C SER A 633 9.37 12.52 5.35
N TYR A 634 9.94 12.28 4.20
CA TYR A 634 9.67 13.11 3.02
C TYR A 634 8.25 12.92 2.52
N THR A 635 7.75 11.69 2.54
CA THR A 635 6.40 11.36 2.07
C THR A 635 5.32 11.79 3.05
N TYR A 636 5.45 11.40 4.32
CA TYR A 636 4.38 11.58 5.33
C TYR A 636 4.49 12.92 6.09
N GLN A 637 5.59 13.67 5.94
CA GLN A 637 5.86 14.95 6.62
C GLN A 637 5.73 14.88 8.16
N VAL A 638 6.07 13.71 8.72
CA VAL A 638 6.03 13.44 10.18
C VAL A 638 7.39 12.94 10.66
N PRO A 639 7.68 13.03 11.96
CA PRO A 639 8.90 12.47 12.53
C PRO A 639 9.01 10.97 12.25
N VAL A 640 10.13 10.52 11.67
CA VAL A 640 10.36 9.10 11.35
C VAL A 640 10.34 8.22 12.60
N GLY A 641 10.73 8.77 13.76
CA GLY A 641 10.67 8.08 15.04
C GLY A 641 9.26 7.62 15.41
N GLU A 642 8.23 8.41 15.11
CA GLU A 642 6.82 8.03 15.32
C GLU A 642 6.43 6.86 14.43
N LEU A 643 6.77 6.93 13.13
CA LEU A 643 6.51 5.83 12.20
C LEU A 643 7.18 4.53 12.66
N ILE A 644 8.43 4.60 13.10
CA ILE A 644 9.16 3.44 13.63
C ILE A 644 8.47 2.88 14.89
N ALA A 645 8.09 3.75 15.82
CA ALA A 645 7.46 3.33 17.06
C ALA A 645 6.11 2.62 16.83
N GLU A 646 5.28 3.13 15.93
CA GLU A 646 4.02 2.50 15.54
C GLU A 646 4.25 1.12 14.91
N ARG A 647 5.19 1.01 13.97
CA ARG A 647 5.48 -0.23 13.24
C ARG A 647 6.15 -1.29 14.11
N LEU A 648 6.98 -0.86 15.05
CA LEU A 648 7.66 -1.77 15.96
C LEU A 648 6.67 -2.54 16.86
N GLN A 649 5.50 -1.95 17.16
CA GLN A 649 4.41 -2.62 17.87
C GLN A 649 3.83 -3.84 17.15
N VAL A 650 4.12 -4.00 15.87
CA VAL A 650 3.72 -5.16 15.06
C VAL A 650 4.92 -6.07 14.80
N SER A 651 6.02 -5.53 14.28
CA SER A 651 7.19 -6.34 13.88
C SER A 651 7.88 -7.02 15.06
N ALA A 652 8.02 -6.36 16.21
CA ALA A 652 8.69 -6.95 17.35
C ALA A 652 7.88 -8.12 17.98
N PRO A 653 6.56 -7.97 18.26
CA PRO A 653 5.75 -9.11 18.70
C PRO A 653 5.68 -10.24 17.68
N LEU A 654 5.64 -9.93 16.37
CA LEU A 654 5.64 -10.93 15.31
C LEU A 654 6.93 -11.77 15.34
N ALA A 655 8.10 -11.11 15.38
CA ALA A 655 9.39 -11.79 15.44
C ALA A 655 9.56 -12.64 16.72
N LEU A 656 9.13 -12.10 17.87
CA LEU A 656 9.18 -12.81 19.14
C LEU A 656 8.24 -14.02 19.14
N LEU A 657 7.02 -13.88 18.62
CA LEU A 657 6.05 -14.97 18.52
C LEU A 657 6.55 -16.05 17.55
N ALA A 658 7.11 -15.65 16.40
CA ALA A 658 7.69 -16.58 15.44
C ALA A 658 8.87 -17.36 16.04
N MET A 659 9.77 -16.68 16.76
CA MET A 659 10.87 -17.35 17.46
C MET A 659 10.36 -18.30 18.56
N PHE A 660 9.37 -17.87 19.33
CA PHE A 660 8.74 -18.71 20.35
C PHE A 660 8.12 -19.99 19.74
N ILE A 661 7.33 -19.85 18.67
CA ILE A 661 6.73 -20.98 17.94
C ILE A 661 7.83 -21.89 17.37
N SER A 662 8.90 -21.29 16.80
CA SER A 662 10.04 -22.05 16.28
C SER A 662 10.67 -22.94 17.33
N LEU A 663 10.92 -22.42 18.52
CA LEU A 663 11.48 -23.15 19.65
C LEU A 663 10.52 -24.21 20.19
N LEU A 664 9.24 -23.86 20.28
CA LEU A 664 8.19 -24.77 20.74
C LEU A 664 8.09 -26.02 19.83
N ILE A 665 8.31 -25.87 18.53
CA ILE A 665 8.33 -26.96 17.56
C ILE A 665 9.70 -27.64 17.53
N ALA A 666 10.78 -26.86 17.47
CA ALA A 666 12.13 -27.39 17.25
C ALA A 666 12.64 -28.27 18.40
N ILE A 667 12.35 -27.88 19.65
CA ILE A 667 12.86 -28.61 20.82
C ILE A 667 12.28 -30.04 20.86
N PRO A 668 10.95 -30.26 20.85
CA PRO A 668 10.39 -31.61 20.81
C PRO A 668 10.85 -32.41 19.59
N VAL A 669 10.82 -31.82 18.41
CA VAL A 669 11.21 -32.47 17.14
C VAL A 669 12.67 -32.91 17.17
N GLY A 670 13.58 -32.04 17.58
CA GLY A 670 15.01 -32.34 17.70
C GLY A 670 15.30 -33.42 18.74
N VAL A 671 14.66 -33.36 19.91
CA VAL A 671 14.81 -34.35 20.99
C VAL A 671 14.24 -35.71 20.54
N ILE A 672 13.04 -35.78 19.95
CA ILE A 672 12.45 -37.03 19.47
C ILE A 672 13.30 -37.66 18.36
N ALA A 673 13.78 -36.86 17.41
CA ALA A 673 14.64 -37.32 16.33
C ALA A 673 15.98 -37.86 16.86
N ALA A 674 16.59 -37.18 17.86
CA ALA A 674 17.81 -37.66 18.51
C ALA A 674 17.58 -38.93 19.35
N SER A 675 16.48 -39.00 20.09
CA SER A 675 16.13 -40.14 20.95
C SER A 675 15.86 -41.41 20.17
N ARG A 676 15.34 -41.30 18.94
CA ARG A 676 14.99 -42.43 18.08
C ARG A 676 15.90 -42.56 16.86
N ARG A 677 17.15 -42.24 17.01
CA ARG A 677 18.17 -42.26 15.93
C ARG A 677 18.09 -43.56 15.12
N GLY A 678 18.04 -43.43 13.78
CA GLY A 678 18.03 -44.55 12.82
C GLY A 678 16.67 -45.26 12.68
N SER A 679 15.63 -44.81 13.40
CA SER A 679 14.26 -45.32 13.24
C SER A 679 13.52 -44.64 12.08
N ALA A 680 12.41 -45.23 11.66
CA ALA A 680 11.50 -44.60 10.68
C ALA A 680 10.99 -43.21 11.12
N ILE A 681 10.83 -42.99 12.43
CA ILE A 681 10.44 -41.69 12.99
C ILE A 681 11.55 -40.66 12.79
N ASP A 682 12.81 -40.99 13.06
CA ASP A 682 13.96 -40.13 12.80
C ASP A 682 14.04 -39.76 11.31
N THR A 683 13.92 -40.76 10.44
CA THR A 683 13.94 -40.55 8.99
C THR A 683 12.78 -39.65 8.54
N GLY A 684 11.57 -39.88 9.04
CA GLY A 684 10.38 -39.07 8.72
C GLY A 684 10.53 -37.61 9.23
N LEU A 685 10.99 -37.41 10.48
CA LEU A 685 11.22 -36.06 11.03
C LEU A 685 12.35 -35.34 10.28
N ASN A 686 13.43 -36.03 9.86
CA ASN A 686 14.46 -35.43 9.02
C ASN A 686 13.92 -35.00 7.65
N ALA A 687 13.04 -35.81 7.05
CA ALA A 687 12.39 -35.44 5.80
C ALA A 687 11.50 -34.17 5.97
N VAL A 688 10.71 -34.10 7.06
CA VAL A 688 9.89 -32.91 7.39
C VAL A 688 10.76 -31.69 7.60
N MET A 689 11.86 -31.79 8.36
CA MET A 689 12.81 -30.69 8.54
C MET A 689 13.44 -30.27 7.21
N GLN A 690 13.76 -31.19 6.33
CA GLN A 690 14.33 -30.87 5.00
C GLN A 690 13.32 -30.11 4.14
N ILE A 691 12.07 -30.53 4.13
CA ILE A 691 10.97 -29.84 3.44
C ILE A 691 10.78 -28.44 4.03
N GLY A 692 10.73 -28.31 5.38
CA GLY A 692 10.57 -27.04 6.05
C GLY A 692 11.67 -26.00 5.73
N ILE A 693 12.90 -26.46 5.48
CA ILE A 693 14.02 -25.60 5.06
C ILE A 693 13.91 -25.23 3.57
N ALA A 694 13.44 -26.17 2.74
CA ALA A 694 13.37 -25.96 1.29
C ALA A 694 12.22 -25.05 0.85
N LEU A 695 11.13 -24.98 1.64
CA LEU A 695 9.96 -24.20 1.31
C LEU A 695 10.16 -22.70 1.65
N PRO A 696 9.94 -21.80 0.69
CA PRO A 696 9.94 -20.36 0.97
C PRO A 696 8.82 -19.99 1.97
N ASN A 697 9.12 -19.09 2.92
CA ASN A 697 8.17 -18.66 3.94
C ASN A 697 6.92 -17.97 3.34
N PHE A 698 7.06 -17.22 2.24
CA PHE A 698 5.92 -16.61 1.57
C PHE A 698 4.95 -17.66 0.97
N TRP A 699 5.48 -18.77 0.45
CA TRP A 699 4.66 -19.84 -0.09
C TRP A 699 3.88 -20.56 1.03
N ILE A 700 4.53 -20.81 2.18
CA ILE A 700 3.87 -21.32 3.38
C ILE A 700 2.76 -20.34 3.82
N ALA A 701 3.03 -19.04 3.81
CA ALA A 701 2.06 -18.00 4.14
C ALA A 701 0.82 -18.07 3.25
N MET A 702 1.00 -18.18 1.94
CA MET A 702 -0.11 -18.29 0.98
C MET A 702 -0.94 -19.56 1.22
N LEU A 703 -0.30 -20.71 1.48
CA LEU A 703 -1.03 -21.94 1.82
C LEU A 703 -1.84 -21.79 3.11
N LEU A 704 -1.26 -21.16 4.14
CA LEU A 704 -1.97 -20.91 5.40
C LEU A 704 -3.19 -19.99 5.17
N ILE A 705 -3.06 -18.95 4.34
CA ILE A 705 -4.18 -18.07 3.97
C ILE A 705 -5.26 -18.87 3.24
N ILE A 706 -4.92 -19.66 2.22
CA ILE A 706 -5.88 -20.46 1.47
C ILE A 706 -6.67 -21.38 2.39
N VAL A 707 -5.98 -22.12 3.26
CA VAL A 707 -6.62 -23.10 4.11
C VAL A 707 -7.38 -22.45 5.26
N PHE A 708 -6.71 -21.58 6.05
CA PHE A 708 -7.27 -21.11 7.31
C PHE A 708 -8.09 -19.82 7.21
N SER A 709 -7.86 -19.01 6.17
CA SER A 709 -8.61 -17.78 5.98
C SER A 709 -9.72 -17.98 4.94
N ILE A 710 -9.40 -18.50 3.75
CA ILE A 710 -10.38 -18.59 2.65
C ILE A 710 -11.31 -19.81 2.82
N GLN A 711 -10.76 -21.04 3.07
CA GLN A 711 -11.58 -22.24 3.13
C GLN A 711 -12.27 -22.42 4.47
N LEU A 712 -11.55 -22.23 5.59
CA LEU A 712 -12.07 -22.46 6.93
C LEU A 712 -12.66 -21.21 7.59
N GLY A 713 -12.30 -19.99 7.15
CA GLY A 713 -12.78 -18.73 7.72
C GLY A 713 -12.37 -18.51 9.21
N TRP A 714 -11.30 -19.17 9.67
CA TRP A 714 -10.88 -19.09 11.08
C TRP A 714 -10.08 -17.83 11.39
N PHE A 715 -9.36 -17.31 10.40
CA PHE A 715 -8.46 -16.16 10.50
C PHE A 715 -8.73 -15.18 9.36
N SER A 716 -8.38 -13.91 9.56
CA SER A 716 -8.29 -12.91 8.49
C SER A 716 -7.16 -13.26 7.53
N ALA A 717 -7.32 -12.96 6.24
CA ALA A 717 -6.24 -13.12 5.26
C ALA A 717 -5.13 -12.09 5.45
N GLY A 718 -5.44 -10.93 6.07
CA GLY A 718 -4.46 -9.88 6.33
C GLY A 718 -5.00 -8.75 7.19
N GLY A 719 -4.12 -7.75 7.42
CA GLY A 719 -4.36 -6.60 8.29
C GLY A 719 -4.15 -6.89 9.76
N PHE A 720 -4.03 -5.83 10.53
CA PHE A 720 -3.82 -5.92 11.99
C PHE A 720 -4.86 -5.09 12.73
N VAL A 721 -5.67 -5.73 13.52
CA VAL A 721 -6.78 -5.07 14.24
C VAL A 721 -6.34 -4.07 15.32
N GLY A 722 -5.05 -4.07 15.69
CA GLY A 722 -4.48 -3.24 16.75
C GLY A 722 -4.62 -3.84 18.13
N TRP A 723 -3.73 -3.42 19.06
CA TRP A 723 -3.73 -3.89 20.45
C TRP A 723 -4.92 -3.35 21.26
N ASP A 724 -5.52 -2.24 20.80
CA ASP A 724 -6.73 -1.63 21.36
C ASP A 724 -8.00 -2.49 21.16
N ALA A 725 -8.03 -3.35 20.13
CA ALA A 725 -9.09 -4.34 19.94
C ALA A 725 -9.01 -5.54 20.90
N GLY A 726 -8.01 -5.55 21.78
CA GLY A 726 -7.76 -6.57 22.79
C GLY A 726 -6.61 -7.51 22.45
N PHE A 727 -5.90 -7.97 23.47
CA PHE A 727 -4.68 -8.78 23.35
C PHE A 727 -4.88 -10.06 22.52
N PHE A 728 -5.96 -10.82 22.75
CA PHE A 728 -6.21 -12.06 22.01
C PHE A 728 -6.59 -11.82 20.54
N SER A 729 -7.30 -10.75 20.25
CA SER A 729 -7.66 -10.37 18.88
C SER A 729 -6.42 -9.96 18.09
N ALA A 730 -5.54 -9.16 18.69
CA ALA A 730 -4.27 -8.78 18.10
C ALA A 730 -3.36 -9.99 17.88
N LEU A 731 -3.24 -10.87 18.88
CA LEU A 731 -2.44 -12.09 18.77
C LEU A 731 -2.97 -13.05 17.70
N LYS A 732 -4.30 -13.15 17.53
CA LYS A 732 -4.93 -13.93 16.47
C LYS A 732 -4.52 -13.43 15.10
N GLY A 733 -4.45 -12.11 14.89
CA GLY A 733 -4.00 -11.50 13.62
C GLY A 733 -2.52 -11.78 13.31
N LEU A 734 -1.67 -11.94 14.33
CA LEU A 734 -0.25 -12.26 14.17
C LEU A 734 0.05 -13.75 14.08
N PHE A 735 -0.92 -14.64 14.36
CA PHE A 735 -0.66 -16.07 14.50
C PHE A 735 -0.22 -16.74 13.19
N LEU A 736 -1.01 -16.61 12.10
CA LEU A 736 -0.65 -17.21 10.81
C LEU A 736 0.67 -16.64 10.26
N PRO A 737 0.91 -15.31 10.26
CA PRO A 737 2.20 -14.73 9.92
C PRO A 737 3.37 -15.30 10.73
N ALA A 738 3.18 -15.45 12.04
CA ALA A 738 4.21 -16.00 12.93
C ALA A 738 4.50 -17.49 12.63
N VAL A 739 3.48 -18.29 12.31
CA VAL A 739 3.65 -19.71 11.90
C VAL A 739 4.42 -19.79 10.59
N ALA A 740 4.11 -18.93 9.61
CA ALA A 740 4.82 -18.91 8.31
C ALA A 740 6.31 -18.58 8.48
N LEU A 741 6.63 -17.61 9.35
CA LEU A 741 8.01 -17.26 9.69
C LEU A 741 8.71 -18.36 10.51
N ALA A 742 7.98 -19.01 11.41
CA ALA A 742 8.51 -20.00 12.34
C ALA A 742 8.90 -21.32 11.65
N ALA A 743 8.21 -21.74 10.62
CA ALA A 743 8.36 -23.07 10.05
C ALA A 743 9.78 -23.39 9.54
N PRO A 744 10.42 -22.54 8.70
CA PRO A 744 11.82 -22.77 8.29
C PRO A 744 12.79 -22.70 9.47
N GLN A 745 12.56 -21.80 10.41
CA GLN A 745 13.42 -21.60 11.59
C GLN A 745 13.37 -22.81 12.52
N ALA A 746 12.16 -23.33 12.76
CA ALA A 746 11.97 -24.54 13.56
C ALA A 746 12.72 -25.73 12.97
N ALA A 747 12.68 -25.88 11.65
CA ALA A 747 13.36 -26.97 10.96
C ALA A 747 14.90 -26.88 11.10
N ILE A 748 15.47 -25.67 10.95
CA ILE A 748 16.91 -25.43 11.12
C ILE A 748 17.33 -25.69 12.58
N ILE A 749 16.62 -25.12 13.54
CA ILE A 749 16.94 -25.25 14.96
C ILE A 749 16.80 -26.71 15.41
N ALA A 750 15.76 -27.44 14.98
CA ALA A 750 15.54 -28.83 15.29
C ALA A 750 16.69 -29.73 14.78
N ARG A 751 17.18 -29.47 13.56
CA ARG A 751 18.30 -30.18 12.97
C ARG A 751 19.58 -30.00 13.79
N VAL A 752 19.88 -28.72 14.14
CA VAL A 752 21.07 -28.40 14.94
C VAL A 752 20.97 -29.02 16.32
N LEU A 753 19.81 -28.90 16.96
CA LEU A 753 19.57 -29.54 18.28
C LEU A 753 19.74 -31.05 18.21
N ARG A 754 19.19 -31.72 17.19
CA ARG A 754 19.37 -33.16 16.97
C ARG A 754 20.85 -33.53 16.86
N SER A 755 21.61 -32.83 16.01
CA SER A 755 23.03 -33.08 15.84
C SER A 755 23.80 -32.90 17.14
N SER A 756 23.60 -31.76 17.80
CA SER A 756 24.25 -31.44 19.08
C SER A 756 23.90 -32.45 20.20
N LEU A 757 22.66 -32.92 20.25
CA LEU A 757 22.26 -33.95 21.20
C LEU A 757 22.98 -35.27 20.95
N LEU A 758 23.11 -35.69 19.68
CA LEU A 758 23.81 -36.90 19.32
C LEU A 758 25.31 -36.83 19.68
N ASP A 759 25.93 -35.67 19.49
CA ASP A 759 27.34 -35.44 19.84
C ASP A 759 27.51 -35.50 21.38
N VAL A 760 26.71 -34.74 22.12
CA VAL A 760 26.77 -34.70 23.61
C VAL A 760 26.47 -36.06 24.23
N MET A 761 25.56 -36.85 23.65
CA MET A 761 25.22 -38.19 24.19
C MET A 761 26.38 -39.18 24.11
N ASN A 762 27.42 -38.90 23.31
CA ASN A 762 28.64 -39.73 23.24
C ASN A 762 29.72 -39.29 24.23
N GLU A 763 29.57 -38.21 24.96
CA GLU A 763 30.54 -37.69 25.92
C GLU A 763 30.68 -38.54 27.18
N ASP A 764 31.85 -38.53 27.79
CA ASP A 764 32.17 -39.39 28.96
C ASP A 764 31.31 -39.09 30.20
N PHE A 765 30.89 -37.87 30.42
CA PHE A 765 30.03 -37.55 31.53
C PHE A 765 28.62 -38.17 31.39
N ILE A 766 28.14 -38.39 30.17
CA ILE A 766 26.90 -39.13 29.92
C ILE A 766 27.08 -40.60 30.18
N ARG A 767 28.24 -41.20 29.76
CA ARG A 767 28.59 -42.58 30.07
C ARG A 767 28.62 -42.80 31.58
N THR A 768 29.24 -41.87 32.33
CA THR A 768 29.26 -41.86 33.78
C THR A 768 27.86 -41.80 34.43
N ALA A 769 27.02 -40.92 33.90
CA ALA A 769 25.64 -40.77 34.40
C ALA A 769 24.83 -42.06 34.15
N ARG A 770 25.02 -42.72 32.99
CA ARG A 770 24.39 -44.01 32.69
C ARG A 770 24.96 -45.18 33.55
N ALA A 771 26.25 -45.18 33.78
CA ALA A 771 26.85 -46.15 34.69
C ALA A 771 26.35 -46.04 36.15
N LYS A 772 25.88 -44.85 36.56
CA LYS A 772 25.20 -44.58 37.83
C LYS A 772 23.70 -44.94 37.82
N GLY A 773 23.21 -45.65 36.76
CA GLY A 773 21.86 -46.18 36.70
C GLY A 773 20.80 -45.24 36.00
N LEU A 774 21.19 -44.11 35.44
CA LEU A 774 20.24 -43.33 34.66
C LEU A 774 19.86 -44.03 33.36
N SER A 775 18.56 -44.05 33.03
CA SER A 775 18.09 -44.46 31.74
C SER A 775 18.60 -43.51 30.64
N TRP A 776 18.64 -43.97 29.39
CA TRP A 776 19.09 -43.16 28.24
C TRP A 776 18.27 -41.86 28.12
N GLU A 777 16.96 -41.95 28.26
CA GLU A 777 16.05 -40.80 28.22
C GLU A 777 16.27 -39.82 29.38
N ALA A 778 16.48 -40.36 30.63
CA ALA A 778 16.79 -39.50 31.78
C ALA A 778 18.13 -38.78 31.62
N ALA A 779 19.14 -39.42 31.03
CA ALA A 779 20.44 -38.84 30.76
C ALA A 779 20.31 -37.75 29.68
N LEU A 780 19.48 -37.98 28.64
CA LEU A 780 19.20 -37.01 27.55
C LEU A 780 18.55 -35.74 28.14
N TRP A 781 17.44 -35.87 28.86
CA TRP A 781 16.72 -34.70 29.37
C TRP A 781 17.44 -33.94 30.49
N ARG A 782 18.13 -34.65 31.43
CA ARG A 782 18.75 -34.02 32.61
C ARG A 782 20.15 -33.50 32.34
N HIS A 783 20.92 -34.15 31.44
CA HIS A 783 22.34 -33.87 31.28
C HIS A 783 22.71 -33.40 29.85
N ALA A 784 22.19 -34.08 28.81
CA ALA A 784 22.60 -33.80 27.43
C ALA A 784 21.95 -32.51 26.93
N LEU A 785 20.65 -32.30 27.16
CA LEU A 785 19.89 -31.19 26.60
C LEU A 785 20.49 -29.83 26.96
N ARG A 786 20.90 -29.68 28.25
CA ARG A 786 21.50 -28.42 28.72
C ARG A 786 22.78 -28.06 27.95
N ASN A 787 23.65 -29.05 27.74
CA ASN A 787 24.92 -28.84 27.02
C ASN A 787 24.70 -28.71 25.49
N ALA A 788 23.74 -29.48 24.96
CA ALA A 788 23.36 -29.40 23.56
C ALA A 788 22.69 -28.07 23.19
N PHE A 789 22.22 -27.30 24.17
CA PHE A 789 21.59 -25.98 23.91
C PHE A 789 22.60 -24.88 23.57
N ILE A 790 23.89 -25.05 23.86
CA ILE A 790 24.92 -24.04 23.56
C ILE A 790 25.01 -23.77 22.05
N PRO A 791 25.18 -24.76 21.15
CA PRO A 791 25.12 -24.52 19.71
C PRO A 791 23.78 -23.99 19.23
N VAL A 792 22.69 -24.38 19.89
CA VAL A 792 21.33 -23.90 19.55
C VAL A 792 21.20 -22.39 19.81
N LEU A 793 21.77 -21.86 20.91
CA LEU A 793 21.82 -20.42 21.17
C LEU A 793 22.56 -19.67 20.05
N THR A 794 23.67 -20.23 19.54
CA THR A 794 24.36 -19.64 18.37
C THR A 794 23.41 -19.53 17.18
N ILE A 795 22.71 -20.62 16.88
CA ILE A 795 21.80 -20.66 15.73
C ILE A 795 20.64 -19.71 15.92
N ILE A 796 20.07 -19.57 17.13
CA ILE A 796 19.02 -18.58 17.40
C ILE A 796 19.50 -17.18 17.01
N GLY A 797 20.73 -16.80 17.39
CA GLY A 797 21.30 -15.51 17.01
C GLY A 797 21.49 -15.32 15.52
N LEU A 798 22.01 -16.35 14.87
CA LEU A 798 22.21 -16.33 13.41
C LEU A 798 20.89 -16.33 12.64
N GLN A 799 19.82 -16.88 13.20
CA GLN A 799 18.51 -16.93 12.56
C GLN A 799 17.70 -15.65 12.76
N PHE A 800 18.02 -14.83 13.74
CA PHE A 800 17.26 -13.59 14.00
C PHE A 800 17.30 -12.60 12.83
N PRO A 801 18.43 -12.31 12.18
CA PRO A 801 18.47 -11.52 10.93
C PRO A 801 17.56 -12.08 9.83
N PHE A 802 17.51 -13.41 9.69
CA PHE A 802 16.63 -14.06 8.71
C PHE A 802 15.14 -13.94 9.06
N LEU A 803 14.80 -13.90 10.35
CA LEU A 803 13.43 -13.59 10.80
C LEU A 803 13.04 -12.17 10.44
N LEU A 804 13.94 -11.19 10.65
CA LEU A 804 13.67 -9.79 10.28
C LEU A 804 13.54 -9.64 8.76
N ALA A 805 14.46 -10.22 7.99
CA ALA A 805 14.40 -10.17 6.53
C ALA A 805 13.17 -10.89 5.96
N GLY A 806 12.83 -12.08 6.50
CA GLY A 806 11.61 -12.80 6.15
C GLY A 806 10.36 -12.06 6.57
N GLY A 807 10.43 -11.30 7.66
CA GLY A 807 9.37 -10.42 8.16
C GLY A 807 8.93 -9.40 7.12
N ILE A 808 9.85 -8.83 6.34
CA ILE A 808 9.54 -7.87 5.26
C ILE A 808 8.54 -8.49 4.26
N ILE A 809 8.81 -9.71 3.82
CA ILE A 809 7.95 -10.42 2.87
C ILE A 809 6.61 -10.80 3.51
N ILE A 810 6.64 -11.36 4.72
CA ILE A 810 5.44 -11.84 5.41
C ILE A 810 4.52 -10.68 5.79
N GLU A 811 5.07 -9.53 6.22
CA GLU A 811 4.29 -8.33 6.50
C GLU A 811 3.59 -7.80 5.25
N ASN A 812 4.21 -7.90 4.07
CA ASN A 812 3.55 -7.55 2.80
C ASN A 812 2.45 -8.54 2.42
N VAL A 813 2.72 -9.86 2.48
CA VAL A 813 1.74 -10.90 2.14
C VAL A 813 0.49 -10.82 3.02
N PHE A 814 0.65 -10.60 4.31
CA PHE A 814 -0.46 -10.45 5.27
C PHE A 814 -0.91 -9.00 5.45
N SER A 815 -0.40 -8.05 4.67
CA SER A 815 -0.72 -6.62 4.78
C SER A 815 -0.60 -6.07 6.20
N LEU A 816 0.40 -6.53 6.98
CA LEU A 816 0.63 -6.06 8.35
C LEU A 816 1.35 -4.71 8.34
N PRO A 817 0.95 -3.75 9.19
CA PRO A 817 1.63 -2.46 9.30
C PRO A 817 2.91 -2.57 10.13
N GLY A 818 3.92 -3.27 9.62
CA GLY A 818 5.21 -3.47 10.28
C GLY A 818 6.36 -2.67 9.66
N LEU A 819 7.57 -2.79 10.25
CA LEU A 819 8.79 -2.11 9.80
C LEU A 819 9.22 -2.55 8.41
N GLY A 820 9.08 -3.85 8.10
CA GLY A 820 9.45 -4.39 6.79
C GLY A 820 8.59 -3.81 5.68
N ARG A 821 7.28 -3.70 5.90
CA ARG A 821 6.36 -3.07 4.97
C ARG A 821 6.63 -1.57 4.83
N LEU A 822 6.96 -0.88 5.93
CA LEU A 822 7.33 0.53 5.91
C LEU A 822 8.57 0.76 5.03
N VAL A 823 9.62 -0.07 5.16
CA VAL A 823 10.81 0.01 4.29
C VAL A 823 10.44 -0.19 2.83
N PHE A 824 9.63 -1.20 2.53
CA PHE A 824 9.21 -1.49 1.16
C PHE A 824 8.43 -0.30 0.54
N GLN A 825 7.48 0.27 1.28
CA GLN A 825 6.73 1.46 0.86
C GLN A 825 7.66 2.67 0.68
N ALA A 826 8.56 2.92 1.64
CA ALA A 826 9.50 4.03 1.58
C ALA A 826 10.48 3.93 0.38
N ILE A 827 10.94 2.72 0.04
CA ILE A 827 11.75 2.50 -1.17
C ILE A 827 10.94 2.86 -2.42
N THR A 828 9.69 2.41 -2.50
CA THR A 828 8.81 2.67 -3.65
C THR A 828 8.48 4.16 -3.79
N GLN A 829 8.32 4.86 -2.66
CA GLN A 829 7.99 6.29 -2.59
C GLN A 829 9.23 7.20 -2.57
N ARG A 830 10.44 6.64 -2.64
CA ARG A 830 11.72 7.39 -2.54
C ARG A 830 11.88 8.18 -1.25
N ASP A 831 11.29 7.74 -0.17
CA ASP A 831 11.49 8.32 1.15
C ASP A 831 12.80 7.84 1.78
N LEU A 832 13.90 8.41 1.33
CA LEU A 832 15.25 7.99 1.73
C LEU A 832 15.49 8.16 3.24
N MET A 833 14.85 9.15 3.88
CA MET A 833 14.97 9.39 5.33
C MET A 833 14.37 8.22 6.12
N VAL A 834 13.19 7.74 5.72
CA VAL A 834 12.57 6.56 6.33
C VAL A 834 13.40 5.31 6.06
N VAL A 835 13.85 5.08 4.81
CA VAL A 835 14.64 3.89 4.47
C VAL A 835 15.91 3.79 5.33
N GLN A 836 16.73 4.85 5.36
CA GLN A 836 17.99 4.83 6.12
C GLN A 836 17.75 4.63 7.62
N SER A 837 16.74 5.26 8.18
CA SER A 837 16.46 5.20 9.61
C SER A 837 15.90 3.85 10.03
N VAL A 838 14.98 3.26 9.25
CA VAL A 838 14.43 1.93 9.55
C VAL A 838 15.48 0.83 9.36
N VAL A 839 16.29 0.89 8.27
CA VAL A 839 17.40 -0.06 8.08
C VAL A 839 18.40 0.04 9.23
N PHE A 840 18.72 1.24 9.70
CA PHE A 840 19.58 1.43 10.87
C PHE A 840 18.98 0.77 12.13
N VAL A 841 17.68 0.94 12.41
CA VAL A 841 16.98 0.31 13.53
C VAL A 841 16.97 -1.22 13.40
N LEU A 842 16.79 -1.76 12.20
CA LEU A 842 16.87 -3.22 11.97
C LEU A 842 18.29 -3.75 12.23
N VAL A 843 19.33 -3.05 11.78
CA VAL A 843 20.73 -3.41 12.07
C VAL A 843 21.00 -3.32 13.58
N PHE A 844 20.52 -2.27 14.23
CA PHE A 844 20.61 -2.15 15.70
C PHE A 844 19.93 -3.31 16.42
N ALA A 845 18.73 -3.73 15.99
CA ALA A 845 18.02 -4.88 16.56
C ALA A 845 18.82 -6.19 16.42
N VAL A 846 19.46 -6.42 15.26
CA VAL A 846 20.35 -7.57 15.05
C VAL A 846 21.55 -7.54 16.00
N ILE A 847 22.21 -6.39 16.11
CA ILE A 847 23.35 -6.21 17.01
C ILE A 847 22.94 -6.42 18.47
N LEU A 848 21.79 -5.87 18.87
CA LEU A 848 21.22 -6.02 20.21
C LEU A 848 20.95 -7.50 20.53
N VAL A 849 20.31 -8.25 19.63
CA VAL A 849 20.04 -9.68 19.82
C VAL A 849 21.35 -10.47 19.91
N THR A 850 22.34 -10.17 19.07
CA THR A 850 23.67 -10.79 19.14
C THR A 850 24.32 -10.53 20.48
N PHE A 851 24.26 -9.30 20.99
CA PHE A 851 24.73 -8.94 22.33
C PHE A 851 24.00 -9.69 23.43
N LEU A 852 22.66 -9.82 23.35
CA LEU A 852 21.88 -10.60 24.33
C LEU A 852 22.26 -12.09 24.34
N ILE A 853 22.59 -12.65 23.18
CA ILE A 853 23.06 -14.02 23.07
C ILE A 853 24.46 -14.18 23.66
N ASP A 854 25.37 -13.23 23.44
CA ASP A 854 26.67 -13.20 24.11
C ASP A 854 26.52 -13.23 25.63
N LEU A 855 25.52 -12.50 26.17
CA LEU A 855 25.17 -12.56 27.59
C LEU A 855 24.57 -13.91 28.00
N ALA A 856 23.70 -14.50 27.16
CA ALA A 856 23.09 -15.80 27.46
C ALA A 856 24.15 -16.92 27.51
N TYR A 857 25.20 -16.86 26.69
CA TYR A 857 26.31 -17.80 26.77
C TYR A 857 26.95 -17.83 28.15
N LEU A 858 27.16 -16.69 28.79
CA LEU A 858 27.77 -16.59 30.12
C LEU A 858 26.88 -17.17 31.22
N VAL A 859 25.57 -17.19 30.99
CA VAL A 859 24.62 -17.83 31.91
C VAL A 859 24.61 -19.36 31.73
N VAL A 860 24.67 -19.83 30.47
CA VAL A 860 24.56 -21.26 30.15
C VAL A 860 25.89 -21.99 30.32
N ASP A 861 27.04 -21.37 29.99
CA ASP A 861 28.38 -21.98 30.19
C ASP A 861 29.20 -21.27 31.28
N PRO A 862 29.21 -21.77 32.50
CA PRO A 862 30.00 -21.20 33.62
C PRO A 862 31.53 -21.20 33.38
N ARG A 863 32.04 -22.02 32.42
CA ARG A 863 33.47 -22.11 32.13
C ARG A 863 33.98 -20.82 31.46
N LEU A 864 33.13 -20.08 30.78
CA LEU A 864 33.48 -18.81 30.19
C LEU A 864 33.72 -17.73 31.23
N ARG A 865 33.05 -17.84 32.43
CA ARG A 865 33.25 -16.90 33.54
C ARG A 865 34.65 -16.97 34.12
N SER A 866 35.27 -18.16 34.18
CA SER A 866 36.60 -18.36 34.77
C SER A 866 37.77 -17.95 33.85
N ARG A 867 37.51 -17.61 32.57
CA ARG A 867 38.53 -17.09 31.63
C ARG A 867 38.54 -15.57 31.54
N ILE A 868 37.54 -14.89 32.07
CA ILE A 868 37.34 -13.44 32.00
C ILE A 868 37.77 -12.74 33.32
N GLY A 869 37.92 -13.48 34.44
CA GLY A 869 38.50 -13.03 35.72
C GLY A 869 39.94 -13.56 35.86
#